data_0e8aa1953ebc1555640cc5b62aa57881
#
_entry.id   0e8aa1953ebc1555640cc5b62aa57881
#
_cell.length_a   1.000
_cell.length_b   1.000
_cell.length_c   1.000
_cell.angle_alpha   90.00
_cell.angle_beta   90.00
_cell.angle_gamma   90.00
#
_symmetry.space_group_name_H-M   'P 1'
#
loop_
_entity.id
_entity.type
_entity.pdbx_description
1 polymer ?
#
loop_
_entity_poly.entity_id
_entity_poly.type
_entity_poly.pdbx_seq_one_letter_code
_entity_poly.pdbx_strand_id
1 'polypeptide(L)'
;AVGGAIPLEALRVGLEAQAHDLNTLAVMINKAMIEIPPKFSGQPPIHPGKSDLDDGRGWSGAAGLAEDVRYYGEWMKREAFKRIGYLYPKVKDERGKEHTVIAWIWTRTVKCPNPACGCEMPLARNFTLAKKKGRGVYIRPVIDGKKIRYKVQTGNDAPETGKTAQGVKFKCIICGNAATSDYIKEQSLQGKMKAEMLAIVAEDTHGKLYLSPIDEHIQVAQVPAPDWVPRGNIIRRISGGTCVPYGMDEWYKLFTNRQLNALTTFSELVATAQNQVIQDGGSEEYAKAVSIYLSFAVDRLADFSTSVSRWAVTNEKAMNCFNKQAIPMTWDYPEVNVMGNSVGSFSQIIEYISSCLYTLPTNVQSGITLQHDAQTDSGLRNIMISTDPPYYDNIKYADLADFFYVWLRHSLKESFPDHFRTMLVPKTEELIVAPYRFDGSMEKARDFFESGMFNTCKTLYTYAREDIPVTIYYAYKQSETSDDQTASTGWETMLSAIIRAGFSITGTWPLRTEQAYRTVSMNTNALASSIVLVCRKRPADAPMCTRRDFINTLKRELKPALQKLQDSNIAPVDLAQSAIGPGMGVYSRYSKVLEADGAPMSVRSALQIINQELDLYFNEQDGELDKESRFCVELYTQCAFNDIKFGEADVLARAKNTSVDKLRADGVLYSEKGVVHLLTREEIPMEISKDKGIWLLTQQLTRAMETDGVMGAAKIVKEFFTSEPERAKALAYRLFTLAERRGWAAEAYAYNSLIVAWPDVQSKAAELSAAWSNAEQIEIWTSGEISCGEV
;
A
#
# COMPACT_ATOMS: atom_id res chain seq x y z
N ALA A 1 9.43 -12.72 -6.31
CA ALA A 1 8.00 -12.90 -5.93
C ALA A 1 7.79 -12.58 -4.44
N VAL A 2 8.10 -11.34 -4.03
CA VAL A 2 8.17 -10.94 -2.60
C VAL A 2 6.92 -11.33 -1.79
N GLY A 3 5.73 -11.23 -2.34
CA GLY A 3 4.49 -11.55 -1.62
C GLY A 3 3.94 -12.96 -1.83
N GLY A 4 4.49 -13.75 -2.74
CA GLY A 4 4.02 -15.10 -3.05
C GLY A 4 2.65 -15.21 -3.73
N ALA A 5 1.99 -14.10 -4.06
CA ALA A 5 0.64 -14.12 -4.64
C ALA A 5 0.62 -14.79 -6.02
N ILE A 6 1.56 -14.46 -6.91
CA ILE A 6 1.61 -15.02 -8.27
C ILE A 6 1.75 -16.54 -8.24
N PRO A 7 2.75 -17.14 -7.56
CA PRO A 7 2.90 -18.60 -7.52
C PRO A 7 1.76 -19.30 -6.75
N LEU A 8 1.17 -18.64 -5.74
CA LEU A 8 0.00 -19.17 -5.03
C LEU A 8 -1.21 -19.27 -5.95
N GLU A 9 -1.52 -18.22 -6.72
CA GLU A 9 -2.64 -18.24 -7.65
C GLU A 9 -2.38 -19.20 -8.84
N ALA A 10 -1.11 -19.36 -9.26
CA ALA A 10 -0.76 -20.39 -10.24
C ALA A 10 -1.13 -21.80 -9.73
N LEU A 11 -0.84 -22.11 -8.47
CA LEU A 11 -1.29 -23.37 -7.86
C LEU A 11 -2.81 -23.50 -7.80
N ARG A 12 -3.53 -22.44 -7.43
CA ARG A 12 -5.00 -22.46 -7.35
C ARG A 12 -5.69 -22.78 -8.69
N VAL A 13 -5.10 -22.38 -9.79
CA VAL A 13 -5.59 -22.72 -11.13
C VAL A 13 -5.03 -24.04 -11.68
N GLY A 14 -4.32 -24.82 -10.85
CA GLY A 14 -3.83 -26.15 -11.19
C GLY A 14 -2.53 -26.18 -11.97
N LEU A 15 -1.75 -25.09 -11.99
CA LEU A 15 -0.42 -25.04 -12.63
C LEU A 15 0.66 -25.50 -11.65
N GLU A 16 1.73 -26.12 -12.18
CA GLU A 16 2.97 -26.31 -11.43
C GLU A 16 3.65 -24.96 -11.19
N ALA A 17 3.87 -24.57 -9.94
CA ALA A 17 4.44 -23.28 -9.59
C ALA A 17 5.88 -23.41 -9.12
N GLN A 18 6.75 -22.54 -9.65
CA GLN A 18 8.10 -22.32 -9.15
C GLN A 18 8.28 -20.85 -8.76
N ALA A 19 8.71 -20.61 -7.53
CA ALA A 19 8.97 -19.28 -7.01
C ALA A 19 10.46 -19.07 -6.77
N HIS A 20 11.03 -18.06 -7.41
CA HIS A 20 12.42 -17.67 -7.24
C HIS A 20 12.50 -16.28 -6.63
N ASP A 21 13.34 -16.08 -5.64
CA ASP A 21 13.66 -14.77 -5.08
C ASP A 21 15.07 -14.76 -4.48
N LEU A 22 15.74 -13.64 -4.52
CA LEU A 22 17.03 -13.43 -3.86
C LEU A 22 16.86 -13.29 -2.34
N ASN A 23 15.76 -12.69 -1.92
CA ASN A 23 15.47 -12.36 -0.53
C ASN A 23 15.03 -13.62 0.23
N THR A 24 15.81 -14.02 1.23
CA THR A 24 15.53 -15.20 2.06
C THR A 24 14.14 -15.16 2.71
N LEU A 25 13.69 -13.98 3.19
CA LEU A 25 12.35 -13.84 3.77
C LEU A 25 11.27 -14.20 2.74
N ALA A 26 11.39 -13.70 1.52
CA ALA A 26 10.46 -14.02 0.44
C ALA A 26 10.49 -15.51 0.08
N VAL A 27 11.67 -16.14 0.07
CA VAL A 27 11.83 -17.58 -0.15
C VAL A 27 11.10 -18.38 0.93
N MET A 28 11.25 -18.04 2.21
CA MET A 28 10.57 -18.72 3.30
C MET A 28 9.05 -18.54 3.26
N ILE A 29 8.57 -17.34 2.91
CA ILE A 29 7.12 -17.07 2.72
C ILE A 29 6.56 -17.94 1.59
N ASN A 30 7.23 -17.97 0.43
CA ASN A 30 6.80 -18.81 -0.68
C ASN A 30 6.80 -20.30 -0.30
N LYS A 31 7.85 -20.78 0.39
CA LYS A 31 7.91 -22.15 0.89
C LYS A 31 6.71 -22.50 1.77
N ALA A 32 6.32 -21.61 2.69
CA ALA A 32 5.18 -21.78 3.55
C ALA A 32 3.83 -21.75 2.81
N MET A 33 3.74 -21.06 1.66
CA MET A 33 2.48 -20.89 0.93
C MET A 33 2.25 -21.95 -0.14
N ILE A 34 3.30 -22.34 -0.89
CA ILE A 34 3.14 -23.16 -2.09
C ILE A 34 3.81 -24.55 -1.99
N GLU A 35 4.76 -24.74 -1.08
CA GLU A 35 5.52 -25.99 -0.98
C GLU A 35 4.96 -26.87 0.16
N ILE A 36 4.85 -26.33 1.36
CA ILE A 36 4.52 -27.08 2.57
C ILE A 36 3.06 -27.56 2.61
N PRO A 37 2.02 -26.74 2.37
CA PRO A 37 0.63 -27.14 2.54
C PRO A 37 0.22 -28.30 1.62
N PRO A 38 0.57 -28.31 0.32
CA PRO A 38 0.25 -29.44 -0.54
C PRO A 38 1.00 -30.72 -0.14
N LYS A 39 2.25 -30.58 0.33
CA LYS A 39 3.11 -31.71 0.71
C LYS A 39 2.58 -32.52 1.89
N PHE A 40 1.96 -31.83 2.85
CA PHE A 40 1.41 -32.44 4.07
C PHE A 40 -0.11 -32.46 4.08
N SER A 41 -0.74 -32.37 2.90
CA SER A 41 -2.19 -32.42 2.76
C SER A 41 -2.79 -33.73 3.23
N GLY A 42 -3.91 -33.68 3.93
CA GLY A 42 -4.67 -34.85 4.38
C GLY A 42 -4.03 -35.63 5.53
N GLN A 43 -2.88 -35.19 6.05
CA GLN A 43 -2.24 -35.85 7.18
C GLN A 43 -2.89 -35.45 8.51
N PRO A 44 -3.09 -36.41 9.45
CA PRO A 44 -3.55 -36.06 10.80
C PRO A 44 -2.46 -35.29 11.55
N PRO A 45 -2.85 -34.49 12.57
CA PRO A 45 -1.88 -33.84 13.43
C PRO A 45 -1.06 -34.86 14.22
N ILE A 46 0.15 -34.50 14.62
CA ILE A 46 1.10 -35.39 15.29
C ILE A 46 1.08 -35.23 16.81
N HIS A 47 0.73 -34.05 17.30
CA HIS A 47 0.77 -33.70 18.71
C HIS A 47 0.00 -34.68 19.62
N PRO A 48 0.38 -34.84 20.89
CA PRO A 48 -0.36 -35.62 21.87
C PRO A 48 -1.81 -35.11 22.05
N GLY A 49 -2.78 -36.02 22.22
CA GLY A 49 -4.20 -35.67 22.37
C GLY A 49 -4.97 -35.51 21.06
N LYS A 50 -4.35 -35.81 19.93
CA LYS A 50 -4.97 -35.74 18.59
C LYS A 50 -6.23 -36.63 18.44
N SER A 51 -6.33 -37.70 19.19
CA SER A 51 -7.49 -38.59 19.19
C SER A 51 -8.80 -37.91 19.61
N ASP A 52 -8.72 -36.87 20.45
CA ASP A 52 -9.88 -36.13 20.92
C ASP A 52 -10.46 -35.18 19.86
N LEU A 53 -9.67 -34.92 18.78
CA LEU A 53 -10.04 -34.06 17.67
C LEU A 53 -10.56 -34.83 16.43
N ASP A 54 -10.44 -36.16 16.45
CA ASP A 54 -10.89 -37.04 15.35
C ASP A 54 -12.40 -37.32 15.48
N ASP A 55 -13.21 -36.55 14.75
CA ASP A 55 -14.67 -36.73 14.71
C ASP A 55 -15.12 -37.79 13.68
N GLY A 56 -14.20 -38.58 13.13
CA GLY A 56 -14.46 -39.63 12.15
C GLY A 56 -14.63 -39.11 10.69
N ARG A 57 -14.52 -37.82 10.46
CA ARG A 57 -14.59 -37.21 9.09
C ARG A 57 -13.28 -37.24 8.33
N GLY A 58 -12.20 -37.59 9.01
CA GLY A 58 -10.85 -37.55 8.45
C GLY A 58 -10.29 -36.13 8.33
N TRP A 59 -8.99 -36.03 8.11
CA TRP A 59 -8.28 -34.76 7.97
C TRP A 59 -8.25 -34.31 6.51
N SER A 60 -8.76 -33.12 6.19
CA SER A 60 -8.77 -32.57 4.86
C SER A 60 -7.80 -31.39 4.71
N GLY A 61 -7.18 -31.29 3.54
CA GLY A 61 -6.29 -30.17 3.25
C GLY A 61 -5.14 -30.04 4.25
N ALA A 62 -4.82 -28.85 4.70
CA ALA A 62 -3.77 -28.57 5.68
C ALA A 62 -4.27 -28.55 7.14
N ALA A 63 -5.45 -29.13 7.42
CA ALA A 63 -6.05 -29.06 8.76
C ALA A 63 -5.16 -29.65 9.84
N GLY A 64 -4.54 -30.84 9.61
CA GLY A 64 -3.64 -31.42 10.61
C GLY A 64 -2.40 -30.56 10.88
N LEU A 65 -1.81 -29.99 9.83
CA LEU A 65 -0.69 -29.05 9.95
C LEU A 65 -1.10 -27.77 10.73
N ALA A 66 -2.30 -27.25 10.46
CA ALA A 66 -2.82 -26.08 11.17
C ALA A 66 -3.01 -26.35 12.67
N GLU A 67 -3.51 -27.54 13.03
CA GLU A 67 -3.66 -27.97 14.43
C GLU A 67 -2.31 -28.13 15.12
N ASP A 68 -1.31 -28.73 14.45
CA ASP A 68 0.04 -28.84 15.01
C ASP A 68 0.69 -27.46 15.20
N VAL A 69 0.58 -26.55 14.25
CA VAL A 69 1.09 -25.18 14.41
C VAL A 69 0.42 -24.49 15.60
N ARG A 70 -0.89 -24.67 15.79
CA ARG A 70 -1.63 -24.14 16.95
C ARG A 70 -1.14 -24.77 18.25
N TYR A 71 -1.06 -26.09 18.30
CA TYR A 71 -0.64 -26.82 19.49
C TYR A 71 0.78 -26.49 19.92
N TYR A 72 1.76 -26.57 19.01
CA TYR A 72 3.16 -26.27 19.31
C TYR A 72 3.40 -24.78 19.57
N GLY A 73 2.62 -23.89 18.97
CA GLY A 73 2.61 -22.47 19.30
C GLY A 73 2.17 -22.22 20.75
N GLU A 74 1.06 -22.82 21.18
CA GLU A 74 0.62 -22.73 22.58
C GLU A 74 1.57 -23.46 23.54
N TRP A 75 2.20 -24.54 23.10
CA TRP A 75 3.27 -25.19 23.87
C TRP A 75 4.46 -24.23 24.06
N MET A 76 4.92 -23.54 23.02
CA MET A 76 5.96 -22.51 23.13
C MET A 76 5.57 -21.41 24.13
N LYS A 77 4.32 -20.95 24.10
CA LYS A 77 3.83 -19.96 25.06
C LYS A 77 3.92 -20.46 26.51
N ARG A 78 3.52 -21.71 26.76
CA ARG A 78 3.64 -22.32 28.11
C ARG A 78 5.09 -22.41 28.58
N GLU A 79 6.00 -22.82 27.71
CA GLU A 79 7.44 -22.89 28.01
C GLU A 79 8.06 -21.49 28.20
N ALA A 80 7.68 -20.52 27.36
CA ALA A 80 8.09 -19.12 27.52
C ALA A 80 7.57 -18.54 28.85
N PHE A 81 6.32 -18.85 29.25
CA PHE A 81 5.78 -18.40 30.53
C PHE A 81 6.57 -18.90 31.72
N LYS A 82 7.07 -20.16 31.69
CA LYS A 82 7.94 -20.70 32.76
C LYS A 82 9.26 -19.88 32.87
N ARG A 83 9.81 -19.39 31.76
CA ARG A 83 11.10 -18.65 31.73
C ARG A 83 10.94 -17.18 32.07
N ILE A 84 9.95 -16.51 31.48
CA ILE A 84 9.79 -15.05 31.49
C ILE A 84 8.41 -14.56 31.94
N GLY A 85 7.53 -15.43 32.44
CA GLY A 85 6.17 -15.04 32.87
C GLY A 85 6.18 -13.97 33.98
N TYR A 86 7.21 -13.94 34.83
CA TYR A 86 7.38 -12.92 35.87
C TYR A 86 7.53 -11.50 35.30
N LEU A 87 7.91 -11.34 34.05
CA LEU A 87 8.01 -10.03 33.37
C LEU A 87 6.64 -9.45 32.98
N TYR A 88 5.57 -10.23 33.10
CA TYR A 88 4.22 -9.87 32.69
C TYR A 88 3.21 -9.98 33.84
N PRO A 89 3.39 -9.19 34.93
CA PRO A 89 2.52 -9.25 36.09
C PRO A 89 1.08 -8.86 35.74
N LYS A 90 0.14 -9.44 36.46
CA LYS A 90 -1.25 -8.99 36.46
C LYS A 90 -1.38 -7.68 37.25
N VAL A 91 -2.44 -6.92 36.96
CA VAL A 91 -2.75 -5.68 37.69
C VAL A 91 -4.03 -5.87 38.50
N LYS A 92 -4.11 -5.24 39.67
CA LYS A 92 -5.32 -5.22 40.51
C LYS A 92 -6.08 -3.92 40.31
N ASP A 93 -7.38 -3.99 40.19
CA ASP A 93 -8.28 -2.82 40.25
C ASP A 93 -8.45 -2.29 41.68
N GLU A 94 -9.21 -1.22 41.84
CA GLU A 94 -9.48 -0.60 43.13
C GLU A 94 -10.23 -1.53 44.09
N ARG A 95 -10.87 -2.61 43.56
CA ARG A 95 -11.60 -3.62 44.34
C ARG A 95 -10.74 -4.82 44.65
N GLY A 96 -9.47 -4.82 44.24
CA GLY A 96 -8.53 -5.92 44.46
C GLY A 96 -8.67 -7.08 43.46
N LYS A 97 -9.53 -6.97 42.42
CA LYS A 97 -9.68 -7.98 41.38
C LYS A 97 -8.49 -7.94 40.45
N GLU A 98 -7.94 -9.11 40.14
CA GLU A 98 -6.84 -9.23 39.18
C GLU A 98 -7.32 -9.20 37.74
N HIS A 99 -6.56 -8.46 36.90
CA HIS A 99 -6.79 -8.34 35.48
C HIS A 99 -5.50 -8.63 34.71
N THR A 100 -5.64 -9.27 33.54
CA THR A 100 -4.52 -9.46 32.61
C THR A 100 -4.19 -8.14 31.93
N VAL A 101 -2.93 -7.71 31.99
CA VAL A 101 -2.48 -6.53 31.27
C VAL A 101 -2.47 -6.82 29.77
N ILE A 102 -2.99 -5.86 28.96
CA ILE A 102 -2.93 -5.87 27.50
C ILE A 102 -1.64 -5.22 27.01
N ALA A 103 -1.35 -4.02 27.56
CA ALA A 103 -0.17 -3.27 27.20
C ALA A 103 0.19 -2.22 28.26
N TRP A 104 1.44 -1.87 28.32
CA TRP A 104 1.98 -0.70 29.04
C TRP A 104 2.26 0.40 28.04
N ILE A 105 1.72 1.59 28.28
CA ILE A 105 1.92 2.75 27.39
C ILE A 105 3.08 3.57 27.92
N TRP A 106 4.08 3.78 27.09
CA TRP A 106 5.31 4.50 27.42
C TRP A 106 5.46 5.76 26.57
N THR A 107 6.17 6.75 27.10
CA THR A 107 6.66 7.91 26.34
C THR A 107 8.17 8.06 26.53
N ARG A 108 8.86 8.52 25.50
CA ARG A 108 10.28 8.88 25.59
C ARG A 108 10.43 10.21 26.31
N THR A 109 11.53 10.38 27.03
CA THR A 109 11.84 11.60 27.77
C THR A 109 13.26 12.06 27.46
N VAL A 110 13.48 13.38 27.56
CA VAL A 110 14.79 14.00 27.58
C VAL A 110 14.84 15.04 28.71
N LYS A 111 16.00 15.40 29.22
CA LYS A 111 16.10 16.50 30.19
C LYS A 111 15.64 17.81 29.54
N CYS A 112 14.94 18.63 30.30
CA CYS A 112 14.58 19.98 29.85
C CYS A 112 15.84 20.79 29.53
N PRO A 113 15.91 21.47 28.37
CA PRO A 113 17.07 22.27 27.98
C PRO A 113 17.28 23.48 28.90
N ASN A 114 16.28 23.89 29.68
CA ASN A 114 16.43 24.91 30.71
C ASN A 114 17.11 24.31 31.98
N PRO A 115 18.36 24.70 32.33
CA PRO A 115 19.08 24.12 33.49
C PRO A 115 18.35 24.37 34.82
N ALA A 116 17.65 25.48 34.97
CA ALA A 116 16.90 25.80 36.18
C ALA A 116 15.72 24.83 36.40
N CYS A 117 15.09 24.37 35.32
CA CYS A 117 14.04 23.36 35.34
C CYS A 117 14.63 21.95 35.52
N GLY A 118 15.41 21.47 34.55
CA GLY A 118 16.13 20.19 34.58
C GLY A 118 15.24 18.94 34.75
N CYS A 119 13.91 19.05 34.56
CA CYS A 119 12.98 17.92 34.67
C CYS A 119 13.17 16.91 33.52
N GLU A 120 12.72 15.67 33.69
CA GLU A 120 12.56 14.74 32.60
C GLU A 120 11.30 15.16 31.80
N MET A 121 11.50 15.67 30.60
CA MET A 121 10.46 16.23 29.75
C MET A 121 9.86 15.14 28.85
N PRO A 122 8.55 14.82 28.94
CA PRO A 122 7.93 13.82 28.10
C PRO A 122 7.79 14.32 26.65
N LEU A 123 8.07 13.44 25.69
CA LEU A 123 7.95 13.68 24.27
C LEU A 123 6.63 13.08 23.72
N ALA A 124 5.56 13.07 24.53
CA ALA A 124 4.27 12.51 24.16
C ALA A 124 3.60 13.30 23.03
N ARG A 125 3.04 12.60 22.06
CA ARG A 125 2.29 13.21 20.95
C ARG A 125 0.87 13.61 21.33
N ASN A 126 0.24 12.79 22.16
CA ASN A 126 -1.05 13.09 22.75
C ASN A 126 -1.24 12.29 24.04
N PHE A 127 -2.11 12.76 24.93
CA PHE A 127 -2.44 12.09 26.17
C PHE A 127 -3.78 11.31 26.12
N THR A 128 -4.41 11.20 24.96
CA THR A 128 -5.63 10.40 24.79
C THR A 128 -5.30 8.93 24.68
N LEU A 129 -6.01 8.08 25.43
CA LEU A 129 -5.90 6.61 25.37
C LEU A 129 -7.07 5.96 24.61
N ALA A 130 -8.28 6.53 24.74
CA ALA A 130 -9.49 6.07 24.05
C ALA A 130 -10.38 7.26 23.66
N LYS A 131 -11.03 7.17 22.47
CA LYS A 131 -11.93 8.19 21.90
C LYS A 131 -13.35 7.69 21.65
N LYS A 132 -13.79 6.62 22.28
CA LYS A 132 -15.17 6.14 22.13
C LYS A 132 -16.17 7.14 22.70
N LYS A 133 -17.26 7.39 21.96
CA LYS A 133 -18.36 8.28 22.39
C LYS A 133 -18.88 7.82 23.76
N GLY A 134 -18.83 8.70 24.76
CA GLY A 134 -19.27 8.43 26.13
C GLY A 134 -18.29 7.60 26.99
N ARG A 135 -17.13 7.21 26.46
CA ARG A 135 -16.10 6.38 27.15
C ARG A 135 -14.69 6.86 26.83
N GLY A 136 -14.49 8.17 26.71
CA GLY A 136 -13.16 8.75 26.54
C GLY A 136 -12.27 8.47 27.74
N VAL A 137 -10.98 8.20 27.50
CA VAL A 137 -9.95 8.01 28.55
C VAL A 137 -8.71 8.78 28.15
N TYR A 138 -8.11 9.47 29.11
CA TYR A 138 -6.91 10.26 28.89
C TYR A 138 -5.96 10.23 30.09
N ILE A 139 -4.72 10.64 29.84
CA ILE A 139 -3.64 10.78 30.83
C ILE A 139 -3.57 12.25 31.26
N ARG A 140 -3.60 12.50 32.55
CA ARG A 140 -3.34 13.83 33.15
C ARG A 140 -1.95 13.83 33.80
N PRO A 141 -1.00 14.65 33.31
CA PRO A 141 0.26 14.90 34.02
C PRO A 141 -0.02 15.65 35.32
N VAL A 142 0.56 15.18 36.42
CA VAL A 142 0.52 15.81 37.73
C VAL A 142 1.95 16.25 38.06
N ILE A 143 2.16 17.56 38.15
CA ILE A 143 3.47 18.16 38.40
C ILE A 143 3.70 18.24 39.93
N ASP A 144 4.78 17.65 40.40
CA ASP A 144 5.23 17.66 41.77
C ASP A 144 6.70 18.16 41.81
N GLY A 145 6.88 19.45 41.94
CA GLY A 145 8.20 20.10 41.80
C GLY A 145 8.80 19.88 40.41
N LYS A 146 9.90 19.13 40.33
CA LYS A 146 10.57 18.76 39.05
C LYS A 146 10.18 17.37 38.53
N LYS A 147 9.30 16.65 39.24
CA LYS A 147 8.82 15.32 38.86
C LYS A 147 7.44 15.45 38.23
N ILE A 148 7.19 14.62 37.22
CA ILE A 148 5.91 14.48 36.56
C ILE A 148 5.37 13.09 36.86
N ARG A 149 4.17 13.00 37.40
CA ARG A 149 3.43 11.73 37.58
C ARG A 149 2.25 11.72 36.64
N TYR A 150 1.79 10.54 36.26
CA TYR A 150 0.70 10.40 35.29
C TYR A 150 -0.50 9.75 35.97
N LYS A 151 -1.66 10.36 35.87
CA LYS A 151 -2.94 9.81 36.32
C LYS A 151 -3.85 9.55 35.14
N VAL A 152 -4.45 8.36 35.07
CA VAL A 152 -5.49 8.06 34.09
C VAL A 152 -6.82 8.61 34.58
N GLN A 153 -7.57 9.27 33.69
CA GLN A 153 -8.89 9.85 33.95
C GLN A 153 -9.86 9.52 32.82
N THR A 154 -11.16 9.43 33.17
CA THR A 154 -12.24 9.27 32.20
C THR A 154 -12.73 10.64 31.73
N GLY A 155 -13.11 10.75 30.45
CA GLY A 155 -13.60 11.98 29.81
C GLY A 155 -12.86 12.24 28.49
N ASN A 156 -13.20 13.39 27.86
CA ASN A 156 -12.63 13.79 26.58
C ASN A 156 -11.71 15.02 26.69
N ASP A 157 -11.45 15.48 27.90
CA ASP A 157 -10.70 16.72 28.20
C ASP A 157 -9.21 16.43 28.41
N ALA A 158 -8.61 15.70 27.44
CA ALA A 158 -7.18 15.43 27.47
C ALA A 158 -6.38 16.74 27.44
N PRO A 159 -5.42 16.96 28.38
CA PRO A 159 -4.59 18.15 28.37
C PRO A 159 -3.71 18.20 27.13
N GLU A 160 -3.29 19.41 26.77
CA GLU A 160 -2.31 19.60 25.72
C GLU A 160 -0.99 18.94 26.09
N THR A 161 -0.34 18.34 25.09
CA THR A 161 1.02 17.83 25.24
C THR A 161 2.03 18.94 24.98
N GLY A 162 3.29 18.68 25.27
CA GLY A 162 4.37 19.59 24.88
C GLY A 162 4.60 19.70 23.37
N LYS A 163 3.90 18.93 22.53
CA LYS A 163 4.08 18.94 21.08
C LYS A 163 3.43 20.18 20.44
N THR A 164 4.26 21.02 19.77
CA THR A 164 3.81 22.36 19.33
C THR A 164 3.53 22.51 17.84
N ALA A 165 4.03 21.60 16.98
CA ALA A 165 3.87 21.67 15.52
C ALA A 165 4.14 20.33 14.83
N GLN A 166 3.99 20.31 13.50
CA GLN A 166 4.49 19.19 12.69
C GLN A 166 6.02 19.04 12.89
N GLY A 167 6.51 17.81 12.82
CA GLY A 167 7.90 17.46 13.05
C GLY A 167 8.23 17.29 14.55
N VAL A 168 9.50 17.42 14.89
CA VAL A 168 10.04 17.15 16.24
C VAL A 168 10.27 18.46 16.98
N LYS A 169 9.20 19.06 17.47
CA LYS A 169 9.21 20.28 18.26
C LYS A 169 8.35 20.07 19.51
N PHE A 170 8.99 20.13 20.68
CA PHE A 170 8.33 19.94 21.96
C PHE A 170 8.64 21.09 22.91
N LYS A 171 7.70 21.46 23.75
CA LYS A 171 7.86 22.38 24.88
C LYS A 171 7.80 21.61 26.20
N CYS A 172 8.62 21.99 27.15
CA CYS A 172 8.54 21.45 28.50
C CYS A 172 7.18 21.82 29.12
N ILE A 173 6.44 20.82 29.59
CA ILE A 173 5.11 21.02 30.22
C ILE A 173 5.19 21.69 31.59
N ILE A 174 6.40 21.80 32.21
CA ILE A 174 6.60 22.51 33.48
C ILE A 174 6.96 23.98 33.24
N CYS A 175 7.98 24.28 32.44
CA CYS A 175 8.51 25.64 32.30
C CYS A 175 8.27 26.29 30.93
N GLY A 176 7.64 25.59 29.99
CA GLY A 176 7.35 26.09 28.64
C GLY A 176 8.57 26.20 27.70
N ASN A 177 9.79 25.90 28.15
CA ASN A 177 10.99 26.03 27.32
C ASN A 177 10.98 25.00 26.18
N ALA A 178 11.33 25.44 24.95
CA ALA A 178 11.31 24.60 23.76
C ALA A 178 12.57 23.72 23.66
N ALA A 179 12.37 22.43 23.36
CA ALA A 179 13.41 21.50 22.93
C ALA A 179 13.36 21.37 21.41
N THR A 180 14.45 21.74 20.75
CA THR A 180 14.58 21.62 19.29
C THR A 180 14.84 20.18 18.87
N SER A 181 14.58 19.86 17.60
CA SER A 181 14.90 18.55 17.02
C SER A 181 16.39 18.18 17.25
N ASP A 182 17.28 19.14 17.11
CA ASP A 182 18.73 18.88 17.21
C ASP A 182 19.16 18.63 18.66
N TYR A 183 18.59 19.36 19.61
CA TYR A 183 18.78 19.07 21.03
C TYR A 183 18.34 17.64 21.39
N ILE A 184 17.14 17.24 20.92
CA ILE A 184 16.61 15.90 21.20
C ILE A 184 17.50 14.82 20.57
N LYS A 185 17.98 15.02 19.33
CA LYS A 185 18.93 14.12 18.67
C LYS A 185 20.22 13.99 19.47
N GLU A 186 20.80 15.12 19.89
CA GLU A 186 22.04 15.15 20.69
C GLU A 186 21.86 14.38 21.99
N GLN A 187 20.78 14.65 22.75
CA GLN A 187 20.50 13.92 24.00
C GLN A 187 20.33 12.41 23.74
N SER A 188 19.71 12.04 22.66
CA SER A 188 19.51 10.64 22.30
C SER A 188 20.81 9.93 21.91
N LEU A 189 21.64 10.57 21.06
CA LEU A 189 22.95 10.04 20.65
C LEU A 189 23.92 9.90 21.81
N GLN A 190 23.76 10.76 22.85
CA GLN A 190 24.52 10.65 24.10
C GLN A 190 23.96 9.58 25.06
N GLY A 191 22.95 8.82 24.68
CA GLY A 191 22.31 7.81 25.53
C GLY A 191 21.48 8.39 26.69
N LYS A 192 21.13 9.68 26.64
CA LYS A 192 20.40 10.39 27.70
C LYS A 192 18.88 10.39 27.50
N MET A 193 18.39 9.92 26.36
CA MET A 193 16.96 9.72 26.16
C MET A 193 16.50 8.49 26.95
N LYS A 194 15.45 8.68 27.77
CA LYS A 194 14.85 7.64 28.61
C LYS A 194 13.39 7.38 28.19
N ALA A 195 12.69 6.55 28.92
CA ALA A 195 11.26 6.33 28.77
C ALA A 195 10.59 6.29 30.14
N GLU A 196 9.34 6.81 30.20
CA GLU A 196 8.48 6.77 31.38
C GLU A 196 7.14 6.13 31.02
N MET A 197 6.58 5.33 31.96
CA MET A 197 5.28 4.72 31.78
C MET A 197 4.19 5.76 31.97
N LEU A 198 3.25 5.83 31.03
CA LEU A 198 2.11 6.76 31.03
C LEU A 198 0.85 6.11 31.59
N ALA A 199 0.60 4.84 31.27
CA ALA A 199 -0.61 4.10 31.67
C ALA A 199 -0.43 2.59 31.55
N ILE A 200 -1.30 1.85 32.20
CA ILE A 200 -1.49 0.39 32.03
C ILE A 200 -2.86 0.16 31.42
N VAL A 201 -2.94 -0.66 30.39
CA VAL A 201 -4.19 -1.09 29.77
C VAL A 201 -4.39 -2.56 30.07
N ALA A 202 -5.51 -2.94 30.67
CA ALA A 202 -5.82 -4.30 31.06
C ALA A 202 -7.17 -4.77 30.48
N GLU A 203 -7.38 -6.07 30.49
CA GLU A 203 -8.64 -6.70 30.11
C GLU A 203 -9.70 -6.47 31.19
N ASP A 204 -10.95 -6.18 30.78
CA ASP A 204 -12.10 -6.14 31.67
C ASP A 204 -13.29 -6.89 31.06
N THR A 205 -14.28 -7.22 31.86
CA THR A 205 -15.45 -8.00 31.46
C THR A 205 -16.23 -7.38 30.31
N HIS A 206 -16.25 -6.05 30.21
CA HIS A 206 -17.02 -5.29 29.21
C HIS A 206 -16.16 -4.31 28.41
N GLY A 207 -14.89 -4.65 28.18
CA GLY A 207 -13.99 -3.81 27.40
C GLY A 207 -12.57 -3.74 27.92
N LYS A 208 -12.06 -2.54 28.18
CA LYS A 208 -10.71 -2.31 28.69
C LYS A 208 -10.72 -1.48 29.94
N LEU A 209 -9.85 -1.84 30.87
CA LEU A 209 -9.54 -1.10 32.08
C LEU A 209 -8.25 -0.30 31.85
N TYR A 210 -8.28 0.98 32.16
CA TYR A 210 -7.15 1.88 32.05
C TYR A 210 -6.73 2.34 33.45
N LEU A 211 -5.47 2.12 33.79
CA LEU A 211 -4.93 2.39 35.13
C LEU A 211 -3.70 3.28 35.05
N SER A 212 -3.48 4.06 36.09
CA SER A 212 -2.26 4.84 36.28
C SER A 212 -1.04 3.93 36.44
N PRO A 213 0.19 4.43 36.13
CA PRO A 213 1.42 3.65 36.37
C PRO A 213 1.56 3.17 37.82
N ILE A 214 2.08 1.95 37.97
CA ILE A 214 2.34 1.31 39.27
C ILE A 214 3.84 1.00 39.34
N ASP A 215 4.49 1.30 40.46
CA ASP A 215 5.95 1.16 40.62
C ASP A 215 6.44 -0.28 40.40
N GLU A 216 5.69 -1.28 40.83
CA GLU A 216 5.99 -2.70 40.58
C GLU A 216 6.14 -3.00 39.08
N HIS A 217 5.23 -2.52 38.24
CA HIS A 217 5.26 -2.70 36.79
C HIS A 217 6.41 -1.94 36.12
N ILE A 218 6.80 -0.77 36.69
CA ILE A 218 7.96 0.00 36.23
C ILE A 218 9.24 -0.75 36.54
N GLN A 219 9.37 -1.30 37.73
CA GLN A 219 10.56 -2.06 38.18
C GLN A 219 10.75 -3.34 37.35
N VAL A 220 9.68 -4.10 37.14
CA VAL A 220 9.73 -5.31 36.32
C VAL A 220 10.15 -5.02 34.88
N ALA A 221 9.84 -3.85 34.34
CA ALA A 221 10.27 -3.47 33.00
C ALA A 221 11.77 -3.15 32.90
N GLN A 222 12.47 -2.92 34.02
CA GLN A 222 13.92 -2.63 34.09
C GLN A 222 14.78 -3.90 34.11
N VAL A 223 14.40 -4.92 33.34
CA VAL A 223 15.16 -6.15 33.20
C VAL A 223 16.42 -5.91 32.34
N PRO A 224 17.55 -6.60 32.59
CA PRO A 224 18.72 -6.55 31.72
C PRO A 224 18.39 -7.10 30.33
N ALA A 225 19.16 -6.71 29.33
CA ALA A 225 19.07 -7.32 28.02
C ALA A 225 19.47 -8.81 28.10
N PRO A 226 18.91 -9.66 27.24
CA PRO A 226 19.33 -11.06 27.13
C PRO A 226 20.74 -11.14 26.54
N ASP A 227 21.40 -12.29 26.69
CA ASP A 227 22.78 -12.51 26.21
C ASP A 227 22.88 -12.35 24.69
N TRP A 228 21.88 -12.81 23.97
CA TRP A 228 21.78 -12.60 22.52
C TRP A 228 20.78 -11.49 22.17
N VAL A 229 21.18 -10.62 21.26
CA VAL A 229 20.33 -9.57 20.68
C VAL A 229 20.59 -9.48 19.17
N PRO A 230 19.59 -9.07 18.36
CA PRO A 230 19.79 -8.89 16.92
C PRO A 230 20.75 -7.74 16.64
N ARG A 231 21.94 -8.05 16.12
CA ARG A 231 22.95 -7.11 15.72
C ARG A 231 22.83 -6.73 14.25
N GLY A 232 23.36 -5.61 13.87
CA GLY A 232 23.40 -5.07 12.52
C GLY A 232 22.89 -3.64 12.45
N ASN A 233 23.47 -2.87 11.54
CA ASN A 233 23.18 -1.45 11.42
C ASN A 233 21.91 -1.22 10.58
N ILE A 234 21.09 -0.30 11.04
CA ILE A 234 19.93 0.20 10.29
C ILE A 234 20.39 1.32 9.37
N ILE A 235 20.17 1.20 8.09
CA ILE A 235 20.52 2.23 7.12
C ILE A 235 19.58 3.43 7.30
N ARG A 236 20.13 4.62 7.50
CA ARG A 236 19.40 5.86 7.80
C ARG A 236 18.22 6.12 6.82
N ARG A 237 18.35 5.77 5.55
CA ARG A 237 17.32 6.02 4.53
C ARG A 237 16.14 5.06 4.55
N ILE A 238 16.27 3.87 5.15
CA ILE A 238 15.14 2.92 5.30
C ILE A 238 14.11 3.45 6.26
N SER A 239 14.57 4.09 7.32
CA SER A 239 13.71 4.69 8.34
C SER A 239 13.12 6.04 7.88
N GLY A 240 13.24 6.40 6.60
CA GLY A 240 12.93 7.75 6.15
C GLY A 240 13.75 8.81 6.91
N GLY A 241 14.87 8.43 7.50
CA GLY A 241 15.67 9.26 8.39
C GLY A 241 15.02 9.49 9.77
N THR A 242 14.02 8.68 10.17
CA THR A 242 13.19 8.99 11.33
C THR A 242 13.72 8.45 12.65
N CYS A 243 14.15 7.18 12.78
CA CYS A 243 14.65 6.61 14.05
C CYS A 243 16.18 6.67 14.22
N VAL A 244 16.96 6.44 13.16
CA VAL A 244 18.43 6.41 13.20
C VAL A 244 19.07 7.70 13.75
N PRO A 245 18.62 8.91 13.37
CA PRO A 245 19.14 10.16 13.95
C PRO A 245 18.94 10.30 15.47
N TYR A 246 18.10 9.45 16.05
CA TYR A 246 17.85 9.40 17.50
C TYR A 246 18.52 8.21 18.17
N GLY A 247 19.64 7.72 17.61
CA GLY A 247 20.47 6.67 18.21
C GLY A 247 19.92 5.24 18.10
N MET A 248 18.83 5.04 17.33
CA MET A 248 18.30 3.71 17.00
C MET A 248 18.89 3.25 15.67
N ASP A 249 20.19 3.02 15.65
CA ASP A 249 20.99 2.71 14.47
C ASP A 249 21.37 1.23 14.36
N GLU A 250 20.98 0.40 15.34
CA GLU A 250 21.08 -1.06 15.31
C GLU A 250 19.74 -1.71 15.59
N TRP A 251 19.52 -2.94 15.08
CA TRP A 251 18.23 -3.64 15.15
C TRP A 251 17.74 -3.82 16.60
N TYR A 252 18.60 -4.22 17.54
CA TYR A 252 18.20 -4.40 18.93
C TYR A 252 17.74 -3.10 19.63
N LYS A 253 18.21 -1.94 19.17
CA LYS A 253 17.81 -0.65 19.75
C LYS A 253 16.37 -0.22 19.44
N LEU A 254 15.69 -0.94 18.54
CA LEU A 254 14.28 -0.76 18.29
C LEU A 254 13.38 -1.38 19.37
N PHE A 255 13.94 -2.11 20.33
CA PHE A 255 13.22 -2.87 21.33
C PHE A 255 13.60 -2.44 22.74
N THR A 256 12.67 -2.60 23.69
CA THR A 256 13.02 -2.53 25.12
C THR A 256 13.69 -3.84 25.54
N ASN A 257 14.36 -3.84 26.70
CA ASN A 257 14.97 -5.07 27.21
C ASN A 257 13.93 -6.17 27.48
N ARG A 258 12.72 -5.83 27.97
CA ARG A 258 11.65 -6.79 28.16
C ARG A 258 11.17 -7.38 26.83
N GLN A 259 11.04 -6.58 25.79
CA GLN A 259 10.72 -7.05 24.43
C GLN A 259 11.82 -7.95 23.88
N LEU A 260 13.09 -7.60 24.06
CA LEU A 260 14.23 -8.45 23.66
C LEU A 260 14.21 -9.81 24.38
N ASN A 261 13.98 -9.82 25.71
CA ASN A 261 13.88 -11.06 26.47
C ASN A 261 12.74 -11.97 25.93
N ALA A 262 11.60 -11.37 25.61
CA ALA A 262 10.48 -12.12 25.04
C ALA A 262 10.82 -12.70 23.66
N LEU A 263 11.25 -11.86 22.74
CA LEU A 263 11.52 -12.28 21.37
C LEU A 263 12.67 -13.29 21.27
N THR A 264 13.73 -13.10 22.06
CA THR A 264 14.84 -14.07 22.13
C THR A 264 14.37 -15.41 22.68
N THR A 265 13.56 -15.41 23.77
CA THR A 265 13.00 -16.65 24.35
C THR A 265 12.12 -17.38 23.34
N PHE A 266 11.20 -16.68 22.65
CA PHE A 266 10.36 -17.32 21.65
C PHE A 266 11.17 -17.80 20.44
N SER A 267 12.18 -17.06 20.01
CA SER A 267 13.05 -17.44 18.90
C SER A 267 13.84 -18.73 19.20
N GLU A 268 14.38 -18.86 20.42
CA GLU A 268 15.07 -20.07 20.89
C GLU A 268 14.12 -21.26 21.02
N LEU A 269 12.89 -21.02 21.45
CA LEU A 269 11.86 -22.06 21.60
C LEU A 269 11.43 -22.68 20.28
N VAL A 270 11.65 -22.03 19.13
CA VAL A 270 11.35 -22.63 17.81
C VAL A 270 12.15 -23.90 17.60
N ALA A 271 13.46 -23.88 17.85
CA ALA A 271 14.29 -25.08 17.73
C ALA A 271 13.88 -26.18 18.76
N THR A 272 13.49 -25.77 19.96
CA THR A 272 13.00 -26.70 20.98
C THR A 272 11.66 -27.34 20.55
N ALA A 273 10.75 -26.54 19.97
CA ALA A 273 9.47 -27.02 19.45
C ALA A 273 9.68 -27.97 18.25
N GLN A 274 10.64 -27.70 17.36
CA GLN A 274 11.02 -28.61 16.29
C GLN A 274 11.44 -29.99 16.82
N ASN A 275 12.28 -30.01 17.87
CA ASN A 275 12.68 -31.27 18.51
C ASN A 275 11.48 -31.96 19.18
N GLN A 276 10.55 -31.22 19.76
CA GLN A 276 9.33 -31.76 20.36
C GLN A 276 8.45 -32.43 19.30
N VAL A 277 8.29 -31.82 18.11
CA VAL A 277 7.56 -32.43 16.98
C VAL A 277 8.15 -33.78 16.61
N ILE A 278 9.49 -33.90 16.58
CA ILE A 278 10.18 -35.18 16.28
C ILE A 278 9.91 -36.21 17.39
N GLN A 279 9.99 -35.81 18.66
CA GLN A 279 9.71 -36.69 19.81
C GLN A 279 8.26 -37.18 19.80
N ASP A 280 7.32 -36.38 19.35
CA ASP A 280 5.90 -36.73 19.26
C ASP A 280 5.59 -37.62 18.03
N GLY A 281 6.62 -37.97 17.22
CA GLY A 281 6.54 -38.90 16.10
C GLY A 281 6.53 -38.24 14.71
N GLY A 282 6.78 -36.93 14.61
CA GLY A 282 6.91 -36.22 13.35
C GLY A 282 8.24 -36.53 12.62
N SER A 283 8.22 -36.53 11.28
CA SER A 283 9.45 -36.60 10.49
C SER A 283 10.27 -35.31 10.66
N GLU A 284 11.60 -35.40 10.45
CA GLU A 284 12.45 -34.20 10.44
C GLU A 284 11.95 -33.12 9.45
N GLU A 285 11.45 -33.54 8.31
CA GLU A 285 10.94 -32.65 7.28
C GLU A 285 9.65 -31.94 7.73
N TYR A 286 8.74 -32.68 8.37
CA TYR A 286 7.53 -32.11 8.95
C TYR A 286 7.86 -31.14 10.09
N ALA A 287 8.81 -31.51 10.96
CA ALA A 287 9.25 -30.65 12.06
C ALA A 287 9.88 -29.34 11.55
N LYS A 288 10.68 -29.41 10.48
CA LYS A 288 11.17 -28.21 9.76
C LYS A 288 10.02 -27.37 9.19
N ALA A 289 9.01 -28.00 8.62
CA ALA A 289 7.83 -27.29 8.11
C ALA A 289 7.08 -26.52 9.22
N VAL A 290 6.78 -27.19 10.35
CA VAL A 290 6.14 -26.55 11.52
C VAL A 290 7.01 -25.39 12.04
N SER A 291 8.35 -25.56 12.12
CA SER A 291 9.27 -24.53 12.61
C SER A 291 9.24 -23.23 11.79
N ILE A 292 8.98 -23.30 10.47
CA ILE A 292 8.83 -22.11 9.64
C ILE A 292 7.63 -21.27 10.08
N TYR A 293 6.46 -21.87 10.30
CA TYR A 293 5.26 -21.15 10.75
C TYR A 293 5.42 -20.58 12.15
N LEU A 294 6.06 -21.33 13.06
CA LEU A 294 6.37 -20.86 14.41
C LEU A 294 7.36 -19.66 14.38
N SER A 295 8.32 -19.68 13.46
CA SER A 295 9.25 -18.55 13.24
C SER A 295 8.54 -17.31 12.71
N PHE A 296 7.58 -17.46 11.81
CA PHE A 296 6.75 -16.34 11.37
C PHE A 296 5.91 -15.76 12.51
N ALA A 297 5.52 -16.58 13.49
CA ALA A 297 4.88 -16.06 14.67
C ALA A 297 5.82 -15.17 15.50
N VAL A 298 7.11 -15.52 15.60
CA VAL A 298 8.13 -14.66 16.24
C VAL A 298 8.33 -13.37 15.45
N ASP A 299 8.42 -13.43 14.13
CA ASP A 299 8.54 -12.26 13.27
C ASP A 299 7.35 -11.31 13.43
N ARG A 300 6.14 -11.87 13.42
CA ARG A 300 4.94 -11.07 13.61
C ARG A 300 4.85 -10.49 15.02
N LEU A 301 5.34 -11.24 16.01
CA LEU A 301 5.46 -10.74 17.38
C LEU A 301 6.41 -9.54 17.45
N ALA A 302 7.55 -9.59 16.74
CA ALA A 302 8.51 -8.50 16.67
C ALA A 302 7.91 -7.21 16.06
N ASP A 303 7.02 -7.34 15.05
CA ASP A 303 6.34 -6.21 14.42
C ASP A 303 5.38 -5.47 15.38
N PHE A 304 4.81 -6.16 16.38
CA PHE A 304 3.97 -5.57 17.42
C PHE A 304 4.77 -5.19 18.67
N SER A 305 5.73 -6.03 19.07
CA SER A 305 6.50 -5.93 20.31
C SER A 305 7.80 -5.15 20.09
N THR A 306 7.68 -3.90 19.63
CA THR A 306 8.80 -2.98 19.41
C THR A 306 8.49 -1.60 19.96
N SER A 307 9.51 -0.85 20.37
CA SER A 307 9.40 0.52 20.90
C SER A 307 9.09 1.58 19.82
N VAL A 308 8.91 1.16 18.56
CA VAL A 308 8.50 2.00 17.44
C VAL A 308 7.09 1.63 16.91
N SER A 309 6.38 0.75 17.59
CA SER A 309 4.96 0.47 17.40
C SER A 309 4.09 1.63 17.94
N ARG A 310 2.77 1.59 17.74
CA ARG A 310 1.87 2.69 18.17
C ARG A 310 0.58 2.17 18.80
N TRP A 311 -0.01 2.97 19.68
CA TRP A 311 -1.35 2.74 20.21
C TRP A 311 -2.41 3.46 19.35
N ALA A 312 -3.42 2.73 18.89
CA ALA A 312 -4.55 3.30 18.14
C ALA A 312 -5.69 3.66 19.09
N VAL A 313 -5.86 4.95 19.34
CA VAL A 313 -6.85 5.48 20.31
C VAL A 313 -8.32 5.25 19.87
N THR A 314 -8.59 5.16 18.56
CA THR A 314 -9.93 4.89 18.01
C THR A 314 -10.33 3.42 18.15
N ASN A 315 -9.39 2.52 17.95
CA ASN A 315 -9.61 1.07 18.01
C ASN A 315 -9.13 0.46 19.32
N GLU A 316 -8.53 1.27 20.19
CA GLU A 316 -8.02 0.88 21.52
C GLU A 316 -7.13 -0.37 21.46
N LYS A 317 -6.19 -0.41 20.53
CA LYS A 317 -5.30 -1.56 20.33
C LYS A 317 -3.89 -1.16 19.91
N ALA A 318 -2.94 -2.04 20.20
CA ALA A 318 -1.60 -1.92 19.63
C ALA A 318 -1.66 -2.11 18.12
N MET A 319 -0.87 -1.30 17.41
CA MET A 319 -0.67 -1.40 15.97
C MET A 319 0.77 -1.76 15.70
N ASN A 320 0.97 -2.50 14.64
CA ASN A 320 2.28 -2.92 14.18
C ASN A 320 3.18 -1.74 13.75
N CYS A 321 4.49 -1.99 13.68
CA CYS A 321 5.52 -1.03 13.27
C CYS A 321 5.36 -0.65 11.79
N PHE A 322 5.24 -1.66 10.92
CA PHE A 322 5.16 -1.49 9.47
C PHE A 322 3.75 -1.14 8.99
N ASN A 323 3.28 0.07 9.27
CA ASN A 323 2.10 0.63 8.62
C ASN A 323 2.43 1.47 7.36
N LYS A 324 3.70 1.70 7.12
CA LYS A 324 4.33 2.30 5.94
C LYS A 324 5.55 1.47 5.57
N GLN A 325 6.03 1.61 4.36
CA GLN A 325 7.27 0.97 3.89
C GLN A 325 8.51 1.69 4.47
N ALA A 326 8.51 1.89 5.77
CA ALA A 326 9.58 2.55 6.52
C ALA A 326 9.47 2.22 8.01
N ILE A 327 10.58 2.31 8.74
CA ILE A 327 10.62 2.20 10.20
C ILE A 327 10.40 3.59 10.81
N PRO A 328 9.26 3.84 11.49
CA PRO A 328 8.95 5.17 12.00
C PRO A 328 9.76 5.51 13.28
N MET A 329 9.96 6.78 13.56
CA MET A 329 10.28 7.25 14.91
C MET A 329 8.97 7.44 15.68
N THR A 330 8.82 6.71 16.78
CA THR A 330 7.65 6.78 17.65
C THR A 330 8.04 7.31 19.01
N TRP A 331 7.33 8.33 19.49
CA TRP A 331 7.64 9.00 20.76
C TRP A 331 6.89 8.38 21.94
N ASP A 332 5.68 7.92 21.72
CA ASP A 332 4.82 7.20 22.65
C ASP A 332 4.44 5.84 22.01
N TYR A 333 4.68 4.76 22.73
CA TYR A 333 4.52 3.40 22.22
C TYR A 333 3.88 2.46 23.25
N PRO A 334 3.08 1.46 22.78
CA PRO A 334 2.63 0.37 23.63
C PRO A 334 3.70 -0.71 23.72
N GLU A 335 3.93 -1.21 24.90
CA GLU A 335 4.66 -2.45 25.15
C GLU A 335 3.65 -3.56 25.42
N VAL A 336 3.45 -4.43 24.44
CA VAL A 336 2.36 -5.43 24.45
C VAL A 336 2.68 -6.58 25.42
N ASN A 337 1.66 -7.08 26.11
CA ASN A 337 1.79 -8.34 26.85
C ASN A 337 1.75 -9.52 25.90
N VAL A 338 2.91 -10.09 25.60
CA VAL A 338 3.05 -11.22 24.67
C VAL A 338 2.41 -12.51 25.20
N MET A 339 2.21 -12.62 26.53
CA MET A 339 1.60 -13.76 27.21
C MET A 339 0.06 -13.67 27.31
N GLY A 340 -0.52 -12.50 26.92
CA GLY A 340 -1.97 -12.29 26.93
C GLY A 340 -2.69 -12.97 25.77
N ASN A 341 -3.95 -12.52 25.53
CA ASN A 341 -4.77 -12.99 24.42
C ASN A 341 -5.27 -11.85 23.51
N SER A 342 -4.79 -10.64 23.75
CA SER A 342 -5.17 -9.44 23.01
C SER A 342 -4.33 -9.27 21.74
N VAL A 343 -4.69 -8.27 20.89
CA VAL A 343 -3.97 -7.96 19.64
C VAL A 343 -2.47 -7.75 19.89
N GLY A 344 -1.64 -8.50 19.17
CA GLY A 344 -0.19 -8.49 19.28
C GLY A 344 0.37 -9.50 20.30
N SER A 345 -0.48 -10.31 20.98
CA SER A 345 -0.04 -11.44 21.80
C SER A 345 0.36 -12.64 20.93
N PHE A 346 1.17 -13.53 21.49
CA PHE A 346 1.66 -14.70 20.76
C PHE A 346 0.54 -15.68 20.37
N SER A 347 -0.41 -15.97 21.27
CA SER A 347 -1.56 -16.85 20.97
C SER A 347 -2.40 -16.32 19.82
N GLN A 348 -2.69 -15.02 19.80
CA GLN A 348 -3.49 -14.45 18.71
C GLN A 348 -2.76 -14.53 17.35
N ILE A 349 -1.44 -14.34 17.37
CA ILE A 349 -0.63 -14.47 16.16
C ILE A 349 -0.61 -15.90 15.65
N ILE A 350 -0.45 -16.88 16.53
CA ILE A 350 -0.53 -18.32 16.21
C ILE A 350 -1.89 -18.66 15.60
N GLU A 351 -2.99 -18.16 16.18
CA GLU A 351 -4.34 -18.39 15.64
C GLU A 351 -4.52 -17.82 14.23
N TYR A 352 -3.97 -16.63 13.94
CA TYR A 352 -3.98 -16.10 12.60
C TYR A 352 -3.20 -16.96 11.60
N ILE A 353 -2.01 -17.43 11.97
CA ILE A 353 -1.18 -18.27 11.10
C ILE A 353 -1.87 -19.61 10.83
N SER A 354 -2.39 -20.26 11.89
CA SER A 354 -3.13 -21.53 11.75
C SER A 354 -4.37 -21.36 10.86
N SER A 355 -5.12 -20.25 11.04
CA SER A 355 -6.31 -19.96 10.24
C SER A 355 -5.98 -19.75 8.75
N CYS A 356 -4.83 -19.15 8.43
CA CYS A 356 -4.38 -18.99 7.04
C CYS A 356 -4.17 -20.34 6.35
N LEU A 357 -3.66 -21.36 7.06
CA LEU A 357 -3.39 -22.68 6.49
C LEU A 357 -4.62 -23.36 5.90
N TYR A 358 -5.81 -23.12 6.45
CA TYR A 358 -7.06 -23.67 5.91
C TYR A 358 -7.46 -23.07 4.55
N THR A 359 -6.88 -21.92 4.17
CA THR A 359 -7.22 -21.21 2.92
C THR A 359 -6.24 -21.48 1.79
N LEU A 360 -5.12 -22.16 2.09
CA LEU A 360 -4.08 -22.45 1.11
C LEU A 360 -4.46 -23.66 0.23
N PRO A 361 -4.06 -23.69 -1.05
CA PRO A 361 -4.30 -24.83 -1.93
C PRO A 361 -3.53 -26.06 -1.45
N THR A 362 -4.19 -27.21 -1.40
CA THR A 362 -3.62 -28.45 -0.84
C THR A 362 -3.80 -29.67 -1.74
N ASN A 363 -4.87 -29.71 -2.57
CA ASN A 363 -5.14 -30.77 -3.52
C ASN A 363 -4.49 -30.49 -4.88
N VAL A 364 -3.23 -30.09 -4.85
CA VAL A 364 -2.41 -29.68 -6.01
C VAL A 364 -1.00 -30.23 -5.85
N GLN A 365 -0.25 -30.27 -6.95
CA GLN A 365 1.17 -30.60 -6.88
C GLN A 365 1.92 -29.54 -6.03
N SER A 366 2.81 -29.99 -5.14
CA SER A 366 3.63 -29.08 -4.34
C SER A 366 4.49 -28.18 -5.23
N GLY A 367 4.46 -26.88 -4.95
CA GLY A 367 5.34 -25.93 -5.63
C GLY A 367 6.81 -26.11 -5.23
N ILE A 368 7.68 -25.42 -5.94
CA ILE A 368 9.13 -25.39 -5.68
C ILE A 368 9.56 -23.95 -5.39
N THR A 369 10.36 -23.78 -4.34
CA THR A 369 10.86 -22.46 -3.95
C THR A 369 12.38 -22.46 -3.88
N LEU A 370 13.03 -21.54 -4.58
CA LEU A 370 14.48 -21.43 -4.64
C LEU A 370 14.95 -20.02 -4.30
N GLN A 371 16.05 -19.95 -3.54
CA GLN A 371 16.81 -18.71 -3.39
C GLN A 371 17.72 -18.58 -4.61
N HIS A 372 17.42 -17.63 -5.49
CA HIS A 372 18.11 -17.53 -6.77
C HIS A 372 18.16 -16.08 -7.27
N ASP A 373 19.30 -15.68 -7.84
CA ASP A 373 19.46 -14.40 -8.53
C ASP A 373 18.86 -14.50 -9.94
N ALA A 374 17.84 -13.67 -10.22
CA ALA A 374 17.14 -13.65 -11.50
C ALA A 374 18.05 -13.32 -12.71
N GLN A 375 19.23 -12.74 -12.48
CA GLN A 375 20.22 -12.45 -13.53
C GLN A 375 20.93 -13.71 -14.04
N THR A 376 20.90 -14.81 -13.26
CA THR A 376 21.64 -16.05 -13.54
C THR A 376 20.71 -17.14 -14.07
N ASP A 377 21.26 -18.10 -14.82
CA ASP A 377 20.47 -19.19 -15.38
C ASP A 377 20.24 -20.30 -14.35
N SER A 378 18.97 -20.56 -14.02
CA SER A 378 18.56 -21.66 -13.14
C SER A 378 18.35 -23.01 -13.88
N GLY A 379 18.58 -23.05 -15.19
CA GLY A 379 18.34 -24.24 -16.01
C GLY A 379 16.91 -24.46 -16.48
N LEU A 380 15.97 -23.55 -16.12
CA LEU A 380 14.56 -23.61 -16.56
C LEU A 380 14.47 -23.39 -18.08
N ARG A 381 13.55 -24.10 -18.73
CA ARG A 381 13.29 -23.96 -20.17
C ARG A 381 11.81 -24.22 -20.46
N ASN A 382 11.29 -23.52 -21.45
CA ASN A 382 9.95 -23.75 -21.99
C ASN A 382 8.83 -23.63 -20.93
N ILE A 383 8.88 -22.55 -20.13
CA ILE A 383 7.94 -22.28 -19.05
C ILE A 383 7.11 -21.03 -19.31
N MET A 384 5.93 -20.96 -18.68
CA MET A 384 5.15 -19.73 -18.54
C MET A 384 5.80 -18.86 -17.46
N ILE A 385 5.92 -17.55 -17.73
CA ILE A 385 6.55 -16.61 -16.82
C ILE A 385 5.57 -15.50 -16.43
N SER A 386 5.47 -15.27 -15.12
CA SER A 386 4.78 -14.13 -14.55
C SER A 386 5.63 -13.54 -13.42
N THR A 387 6.02 -12.28 -13.50
CA THR A 387 6.97 -11.67 -12.57
C THR A 387 6.60 -10.26 -12.18
N ASP A 388 6.92 -9.90 -10.93
CA ASP A 388 6.79 -8.56 -10.36
C ASP A 388 8.20 -8.11 -9.92
N PRO A 389 8.94 -7.39 -10.77
CA PRO A 389 10.31 -6.98 -10.49
C PRO A 389 10.35 -5.78 -9.54
N PRO A 390 11.52 -5.45 -8.94
CA PRO A 390 11.69 -4.22 -8.17
C PRO A 390 11.40 -2.96 -9.00
N TYR A 391 10.70 -1.98 -8.41
CA TYR A 391 10.29 -0.74 -9.08
C TYR A 391 11.36 0.35 -8.93
N TYR A 392 12.43 0.26 -9.68
CA TYR A 392 13.52 1.23 -9.78
C TYR A 392 14.10 1.63 -8.40
N ASP A 393 13.71 2.75 -7.79
CA ASP A 393 14.19 3.27 -6.50
C ASP A 393 13.11 3.29 -5.40
N ASN A 394 11.92 2.74 -5.67
CA ASN A 394 10.71 2.96 -4.88
C ASN A 394 10.79 2.31 -3.48
N ILE A 395 11.12 1.02 -3.39
CA ILE A 395 11.16 0.28 -2.13
C ILE A 395 12.47 -0.52 -2.01
N LYS A 396 13.11 -0.40 -0.86
CA LYS A 396 14.34 -1.12 -0.51
C LYS A 396 14.00 -2.39 0.26
N TYR A 397 13.50 -3.40 -0.47
CA TYR A 397 12.94 -4.61 0.14
C TYR A 397 13.94 -5.36 1.02
N ALA A 398 15.17 -5.58 0.56
CA ALA A 398 16.18 -6.31 1.32
C ALA A 398 16.55 -5.59 2.62
N ASP A 399 16.62 -4.26 2.59
CA ASP A 399 16.94 -3.47 3.78
C ASP A 399 15.81 -3.50 4.81
N LEU A 400 14.52 -3.47 4.38
CA LEU A 400 13.37 -3.60 5.27
C LEU A 400 13.21 -5.03 5.79
N ALA A 401 13.52 -6.02 4.98
CA ALA A 401 13.45 -7.42 5.34
C ALA A 401 14.44 -7.81 6.45
N ASP A 402 15.52 -7.08 6.63
CA ASP A 402 16.48 -7.31 7.71
C ASP A 402 15.84 -7.30 9.11
N PHE A 403 14.82 -6.46 9.32
CA PHE A 403 14.08 -6.41 10.59
C PHE A 403 13.51 -7.78 10.98
N PHE A 404 13.00 -8.53 10.02
CA PHE A 404 12.46 -9.88 10.21
C PHE A 404 13.55 -10.94 10.11
N TYR A 405 14.45 -10.79 9.15
CA TYR A 405 15.51 -11.76 8.87
C TYR A 405 16.39 -12.06 10.08
N VAL A 406 16.71 -11.07 10.92
CA VAL A 406 17.56 -11.28 12.10
C VAL A 406 16.93 -12.27 13.10
N TRP A 407 15.60 -12.27 13.23
CA TRP A 407 14.86 -13.21 14.08
C TRP A 407 14.67 -14.56 13.41
N LEU A 408 14.31 -14.60 12.11
CA LEU A 408 14.23 -15.84 11.34
C LEU A 408 15.57 -16.57 11.35
N ARG A 409 16.66 -15.85 11.13
CA ARG A 409 17.99 -16.42 11.15
C ARG A 409 18.32 -17.04 12.52
N HIS A 410 17.97 -16.36 13.61
CA HIS A 410 18.19 -16.91 14.95
C HIS A 410 17.37 -18.18 15.20
N SER A 411 16.15 -18.23 14.71
CA SER A 411 15.25 -19.38 14.86
C SER A 411 15.57 -20.57 13.94
N LEU A 412 15.99 -20.31 12.70
CA LEU A 412 16.00 -21.32 11.62
C LEU A 412 17.38 -21.65 11.04
N LYS A 413 18.46 -20.96 11.41
CA LYS A 413 19.77 -21.14 10.76
C LYS A 413 20.31 -22.58 10.85
N GLU A 414 20.02 -23.30 11.91
CA GLU A 414 20.43 -24.69 12.07
C GLU A 414 19.62 -25.65 11.18
N SER A 415 18.34 -25.36 10.96
CA SER A 415 17.44 -26.17 10.11
C SER A 415 17.58 -25.86 8.63
N PHE A 416 17.96 -24.61 8.28
CA PHE A 416 18.11 -24.12 6.91
C PHE A 416 19.42 -23.34 6.72
N PRO A 417 20.59 -23.98 6.95
CA PRO A 417 21.90 -23.29 6.95
C PRO A 417 22.19 -22.59 5.62
N ASP A 418 21.78 -23.16 4.49
CA ASP A 418 22.02 -22.60 3.17
C ASP A 418 21.29 -21.28 2.92
N HIS A 419 20.11 -21.08 3.51
CA HIS A 419 19.31 -19.87 3.36
C HIS A 419 19.75 -18.74 4.33
N PHE A 420 20.44 -19.10 5.43
CA PHE A 420 20.80 -18.16 6.51
C PHE A 420 22.33 -18.02 6.70
N ARG A 421 23.11 -18.13 5.60
CA ARG A 421 24.58 -18.00 5.61
C ARG A 421 25.04 -16.60 6.02
N THR A 422 24.34 -15.58 5.55
CA THR A 422 24.70 -14.17 5.78
C THR A 422 24.11 -13.64 7.09
N MET A 423 24.70 -12.58 7.66
CA MET A 423 24.20 -11.94 8.88
C MET A 423 22.93 -11.12 8.64
N LEU A 424 22.75 -10.60 7.44
CA LEU A 424 21.62 -9.83 6.96
C LEU A 424 21.19 -10.36 5.58
N VAL A 425 20.03 -9.96 5.09
CA VAL A 425 19.52 -10.34 3.77
C VAL A 425 20.57 -10.02 2.67
N PRO A 426 20.77 -10.87 1.67
CA PRO A 426 21.60 -10.55 0.51
C PRO A 426 21.13 -9.28 -0.19
N LYS A 427 22.03 -8.35 -0.48
CA LYS A 427 21.74 -7.02 -1.01
C LYS A 427 22.54 -6.66 -2.26
N THR A 428 23.68 -7.30 -2.44
CA THR A 428 24.64 -6.96 -3.50
C THR A 428 24.03 -7.11 -4.89
N GLU A 429 23.21 -8.15 -5.06
CA GLU A 429 22.57 -8.53 -6.32
C GLU A 429 21.14 -7.97 -6.46
N GLU A 430 20.59 -7.35 -5.40
CA GLU A 430 19.24 -6.76 -5.46
C GLU A 430 19.19 -5.60 -6.44
N LEU A 431 18.38 -5.74 -7.49
CA LEU A 431 18.24 -4.78 -8.57
C LEU A 431 17.39 -3.58 -8.18
N ILE A 432 17.98 -2.64 -7.44
CA ILE A 432 17.39 -1.34 -7.10
C ILE A 432 18.40 -0.21 -7.33
N VAL A 433 17.91 0.99 -7.65
CA VAL A 433 18.75 2.19 -7.73
C VAL A 433 18.97 2.73 -6.32
N ALA A 434 20.07 2.34 -5.70
CA ALA A 434 20.42 2.68 -4.33
C ALA A 434 21.84 3.28 -4.25
N PRO A 435 22.02 4.61 -4.48
CA PRO A 435 23.35 5.23 -4.55
C PRO A 435 24.23 4.99 -3.33
N TYR A 436 23.63 4.81 -2.14
CA TYR A 436 24.39 4.53 -0.91
C TYR A 436 25.13 3.18 -0.92
N ARG A 437 24.76 2.26 -1.83
CA ARG A 437 25.49 0.98 -2.07
C ARG A 437 26.66 1.16 -3.03
N PHE A 438 26.78 2.34 -3.66
CA PHE A 438 27.77 2.69 -4.67
C PHE A 438 28.50 4.01 -4.29
N ASP A 439 28.89 4.14 -3.05
CA ASP A 439 29.64 5.30 -2.50
C ASP A 439 28.94 6.65 -2.78
N GLY A 440 27.62 6.64 -2.90
CA GLY A 440 26.80 7.82 -3.21
C GLY A 440 26.64 8.13 -4.70
N SER A 441 27.24 7.34 -5.61
CA SER A 441 27.15 7.56 -7.05
C SER A 441 25.79 7.11 -7.60
N MET A 442 25.03 8.09 -8.10
CA MET A 442 23.75 7.82 -8.79
C MET A 442 23.98 7.13 -10.13
N GLU A 443 25.03 7.50 -10.87
CA GLU A 443 25.39 6.92 -12.16
C GLU A 443 25.68 5.42 -12.02
N LYS A 444 26.59 5.03 -11.13
CA LYS A 444 26.89 3.61 -10.88
C LYS A 444 25.67 2.80 -10.46
N ALA A 445 24.78 3.41 -9.65
CA ALA A 445 23.55 2.74 -9.21
C ALA A 445 22.57 2.51 -10.38
N ARG A 446 22.46 3.45 -11.32
CA ARG A 446 21.68 3.31 -12.54
C ARG A 446 22.27 2.26 -13.48
N ASP A 447 23.55 2.32 -13.77
CA ASP A 447 24.24 1.35 -14.63
C ASP A 447 24.09 -0.08 -14.10
N PHE A 448 24.20 -0.26 -12.79
CA PHE A 448 23.96 -1.55 -12.13
C PHE A 448 22.53 -2.04 -12.38
N PHE A 449 21.54 -1.18 -12.15
CA PHE A 449 20.13 -1.53 -12.35
C PHE A 449 19.83 -1.85 -13.82
N GLU A 450 20.28 -1.00 -14.76
CA GLU A 450 20.05 -1.19 -16.20
C GLU A 450 20.68 -2.47 -16.73
N SER A 451 21.94 -2.73 -16.37
CA SER A 451 22.65 -3.93 -16.78
C SER A 451 22.03 -5.21 -16.18
N GLY A 452 21.66 -5.15 -14.89
CA GLY A 452 21.03 -6.26 -14.21
C GLY A 452 19.64 -6.58 -14.75
N MET A 453 18.82 -5.57 -15.02
CA MET A 453 17.49 -5.75 -15.64
C MET A 453 17.59 -6.33 -17.05
N PHE A 454 18.58 -5.89 -17.84
CA PHE A 454 18.84 -6.47 -19.15
C PHE A 454 19.24 -7.97 -19.05
N ASN A 455 20.15 -8.32 -18.13
CA ASN A 455 20.54 -9.71 -17.89
C ASN A 455 19.34 -10.56 -17.44
N THR A 456 18.51 -10.05 -16.52
CA THR A 456 17.28 -10.71 -16.08
C THR A 456 16.35 -10.95 -17.27
N CYS A 457 16.06 -9.93 -18.09
CA CYS A 457 15.20 -10.09 -19.27
C CYS A 457 15.76 -11.08 -20.27
N LYS A 458 17.09 -11.14 -20.46
CA LYS A 458 17.75 -12.14 -21.30
C LYS A 458 17.58 -13.56 -20.76
N THR A 459 17.68 -13.74 -19.46
CA THR A 459 17.43 -15.02 -18.78
C THR A 459 15.97 -15.44 -18.95
N LEU A 460 15.02 -14.51 -18.74
CA LEU A 460 13.59 -14.77 -18.97
C LEU A 460 13.31 -15.14 -20.44
N TYR A 461 13.97 -14.48 -21.40
CA TYR A 461 13.83 -14.82 -22.81
C TYR A 461 14.25 -16.27 -23.08
N THR A 462 15.31 -16.75 -22.44
CA THR A 462 15.78 -18.15 -22.55
C THR A 462 14.76 -19.14 -21.98
N TYR A 463 14.10 -18.79 -20.87
CA TYR A 463 13.12 -19.65 -20.20
C TYR A 463 11.75 -19.69 -20.88
N ALA A 464 11.34 -18.58 -21.47
CA ALA A 464 9.99 -18.37 -21.96
C ALA A 464 9.59 -19.35 -23.07
N ARG A 465 8.32 -19.79 -23.03
CA ARG A 465 7.64 -20.48 -24.14
C ARG A 465 7.38 -19.49 -25.28
N GLU A 466 7.25 -20.01 -26.50
CA GLU A 466 6.93 -19.18 -27.66
C GLU A 466 5.43 -18.92 -27.80
N ASP A 467 4.61 -19.92 -27.44
CA ASP A 467 3.15 -19.88 -27.56
C ASP A 467 2.44 -19.12 -26.44
N ILE A 468 3.08 -18.93 -25.27
CA ILE A 468 2.52 -18.25 -24.10
C ILE A 468 3.24 -16.93 -23.87
N PRO A 469 2.51 -15.81 -23.58
CA PRO A 469 3.15 -14.56 -23.26
C PRO A 469 3.84 -14.57 -21.89
N VAL A 470 4.90 -13.79 -21.76
CA VAL A 470 5.50 -13.40 -20.47
C VAL A 470 4.72 -12.21 -19.94
N THR A 471 4.33 -12.25 -18.66
CA THR A 471 3.69 -11.13 -17.97
C THR A 471 4.62 -10.49 -16.95
N ILE A 472 4.80 -9.16 -17.03
CA ILE A 472 5.66 -8.40 -16.15
C ILE A 472 4.81 -7.31 -15.49
N TYR A 473 4.66 -7.36 -14.16
CA TYR A 473 3.95 -6.35 -13.39
C TYR A 473 4.87 -5.17 -13.14
N TYR A 474 4.45 -3.97 -13.45
CA TYR A 474 5.25 -2.80 -13.22
C TYR A 474 4.39 -1.58 -12.88
N ALA A 475 4.73 -0.87 -11.80
CA ALA A 475 4.13 0.39 -11.44
C ALA A 475 5.24 1.40 -11.13
N TYR A 476 5.25 2.52 -11.84
CA TYR A 476 6.20 3.58 -11.60
C TYR A 476 5.47 4.92 -11.52
N LYS A 477 5.59 5.58 -10.37
CA LYS A 477 5.04 6.93 -10.20
C LYS A 477 5.98 7.92 -10.90
N GLN A 478 5.46 8.65 -11.87
CA GLN A 478 6.11 9.85 -12.35
C GLN A 478 6.30 10.82 -11.18
N SER A 479 7.55 11.12 -10.79
CA SER A 479 7.82 12.11 -9.74
C SER A 479 7.42 13.49 -10.26
N GLU A 480 6.70 14.25 -9.43
CA GLU A 480 6.33 15.65 -9.67
C GLU A 480 7.55 16.61 -9.59
N THR A 481 8.69 16.22 -10.13
CA THR A 481 9.82 17.14 -10.26
C THR A 481 9.67 17.91 -11.56
N SER A 482 9.75 19.22 -11.46
CA SER A 482 9.63 20.21 -12.52
C SER A 482 10.68 20.10 -13.66
N ASP A 483 11.43 19.03 -13.71
CA ASP A 483 12.35 18.67 -14.78
C ASP A 483 11.75 17.53 -15.60
N ASP A 484 11.23 17.85 -16.77
CA ASP A 484 10.65 16.95 -17.79
C ASP A 484 11.58 15.76 -18.18
N GLN A 485 12.84 15.81 -17.77
CA GLN A 485 13.86 14.81 -18.11
C GLN A 485 13.90 13.60 -17.16
N THR A 486 13.35 13.69 -15.93
CA THR A 486 13.45 12.59 -14.93
C THR A 486 12.25 11.64 -14.92
N ALA A 487 11.13 12.07 -15.46
CA ALA A 487 9.86 11.33 -15.38
C ALA A 487 9.82 10.03 -16.23
N SER A 488 10.68 9.90 -17.24
CA SER A 488 10.69 8.75 -18.16
C SER A 488 11.70 7.65 -17.80
N THR A 489 12.66 7.94 -16.90
CA THR A 489 13.84 7.06 -16.71
C THR A 489 13.50 5.63 -16.26
N GLY A 490 12.56 5.45 -15.33
CA GLY A 490 12.18 4.11 -14.84
C GLY A 490 11.48 3.25 -15.91
N TRP A 491 10.52 3.84 -16.66
CA TRP A 491 9.86 3.18 -17.77
C TRP A 491 10.82 2.92 -18.95
N GLU A 492 11.62 3.92 -19.31
CA GLU A 492 12.62 3.79 -20.35
C GLU A 492 13.58 2.64 -20.10
N THR A 493 14.12 2.55 -18.88
CA THR A 493 15.05 1.47 -18.48
C THR A 493 14.40 0.10 -18.57
N MET A 494 13.20 -0.06 -18.02
CA MET A 494 12.48 -1.35 -18.04
C MET A 494 12.14 -1.77 -19.48
N LEU A 495 11.53 -0.89 -20.27
CA LEU A 495 11.15 -1.18 -21.66
C LEU A 495 12.38 -1.43 -22.53
N SER A 496 13.47 -0.67 -22.33
CA SER A 496 14.73 -0.89 -23.03
C SER A 496 15.31 -2.27 -22.74
N ALA A 497 15.30 -2.72 -21.46
CA ALA A 497 15.78 -4.04 -21.08
C ALA A 497 14.97 -5.16 -21.75
N ILE A 498 13.63 -5.06 -21.73
CA ILE A 498 12.70 -6.02 -22.35
C ILE A 498 12.94 -6.12 -23.87
N ILE A 499 12.98 -4.98 -24.56
CA ILE A 499 13.08 -4.93 -26.04
C ILE A 499 14.46 -5.38 -26.51
N ARG A 500 15.54 -4.96 -25.83
CA ARG A 500 16.91 -5.38 -26.11
C ARG A 500 17.15 -6.88 -25.89
N ALA A 501 16.43 -7.46 -24.89
CA ALA A 501 16.48 -8.91 -24.66
C ALA A 501 15.78 -9.74 -25.75
N GLY A 502 15.05 -9.11 -26.68
CA GLY A 502 14.40 -9.77 -27.81
C GLY A 502 12.88 -9.95 -27.66
N PHE A 503 12.27 -9.36 -26.66
CA PHE A 503 10.81 -9.37 -26.52
C PHE A 503 10.16 -8.24 -27.34
N SER A 504 8.91 -8.47 -27.76
CA SER A 504 7.96 -7.46 -28.21
C SER A 504 6.84 -7.32 -27.20
N ILE A 505 6.37 -6.10 -26.98
CA ILE A 505 5.24 -5.80 -26.10
C ILE A 505 3.97 -5.96 -26.94
N THR A 506 3.11 -6.90 -26.60
CA THR A 506 1.89 -7.18 -27.39
C THR A 506 0.63 -6.63 -26.74
N GLY A 507 0.70 -6.15 -25.52
CA GLY A 507 -0.41 -5.52 -24.82
C GLY A 507 -0.03 -5.05 -23.43
N THR A 508 -0.95 -4.29 -22.83
CA THR A 508 -0.89 -3.89 -21.41
C THR A 508 -2.25 -4.08 -20.78
N TRP A 509 -2.24 -4.55 -19.53
CA TRP A 509 -3.45 -4.68 -18.71
C TRP A 509 -3.30 -3.86 -17.44
N PRO A 510 -4.04 -2.78 -17.27
CA PRO A 510 -4.08 -2.07 -15.99
C PRO A 510 -4.87 -2.91 -14.98
N LEU A 511 -4.25 -3.18 -13.85
CA LEU A 511 -4.85 -3.89 -12.72
C LEU A 511 -4.92 -2.96 -11.51
N ARG A 512 -6.11 -2.79 -10.95
CA ARG A 512 -6.29 -2.02 -9.71
C ARG A 512 -5.69 -2.80 -8.55
N THR A 513 -4.49 -2.41 -8.13
CA THR A 513 -3.74 -3.07 -7.05
C THR A 513 -3.84 -2.32 -5.72
N GLU A 514 -4.36 -1.10 -5.74
CA GLU A 514 -4.32 -0.23 -4.59
C GLU A 514 -5.70 -0.01 -3.96
N GLN A 515 -5.72 -0.03 -2.63
CA GLN A 515 -6.96 0.22 -1.88
C GLN A 515 -7.38 1.69 -1.96
N ALA A 516 -8.70 1.94 -2.04
CA ALA A 516 -9.29 3.28 -2.10
C ALA A 516 -8.97 4.16 -0.86
N TYR A 517 -8.60 3.56 0.27
CA TYR A 517 -8.36 4.24 1.56
C TYR A 517 -6.89 4.25 1.97
N ARG A 518 -5.97 4.51 1.06
CA ARG A 518 -4.56 4.71 1.41
C ARG A 518 -4.37 5.95 2.28
N THR A 519 -3.81 5.80 3.48
CA THR A 519 -3.45 6.93 4.36
C THR A 519 -2.42 7.88 3.77
N VAL A 520 -1.64 7.46 2.77
CA VAL A 520 -0.58 8.26 2.13
C VAL A 520 -1.08 9.04 0.91
N SER A 521 -2.21 8.65 0.35
CA SER A 521 -2.76 9.21 -0.90
C SER A 521 -4.18 9.76 -0.77
N MET A 522 -4.70 9.92 0.44
CA MET A 522 -5.98 10.63 0.61
C MET A 522 -5.83 12.06 0.09
N ASN A 523 -6.68 12.42 -0.87
CA ASN A 523 -6.69 13.71 -1.57
C ASN A 523 -5.46 13.96 -2.48
N THR A 524 -4.84 12.92 -3.02
CA THR A 524 -3.78 13.06 -4.04
C THR A 524 -4.09 12.17 -5.26
N ASN A 525 -3.66 12.59 -6.46
CA ASN A 525 -3.72 11.80 -7.69
C ASN A 525 -2.63 10.71 -7.69
N ALA A 526 -2.72 9.77 -6.76
CA ALA A 526 -1.81 8.63 -6.74
C ALA A 526 -2.31 7.56 -7.72
N LEU A 527 -1.37 6.92 -8.42
CA LEU A 527 -1.67 5.77 -9.29
C LEU A 527 -2.49 4.73 -8.51
N ALA A 528 -3.59 4.29 -9.11
CA ALA A 528 -4.48 3.29 -8.53
C ALA A 528 -4.20 1.88 -9.06
N SER A 529 -3.45 1.77 -10.16
CA SER A 529 -3.24 0.53 -10.90
C SER A 529 -1.77 0.23 -11.11
N SER A 530 -1.42 -1.07 -11.09
CA SER A 530 -0.19 -1.59 -11.69
C SER A 530 -0.45 -1.95 -13.15
N ILE A 531 0.52 -1.76 -14.01
CA ILE A 531 0.43 -2.16 -15.41
C ILE A 531 1.08 -3.53 -15.59
N VAL A 532 0.36 -4.46 -16.18
CA VAL A 532 0.90 -5.75 -16.60
C VAL A 532 1.33 -5.62 -18.05
N LEU A 533 2.64 -5.66 -18.30
CA LEU A 533 3.20 -5.74 -19.63
C LEU A 533 3.08 -7.18 -20.15
N VAL A 534 2.46 -7.35 -21.30
CA VAL A 534 2.29 -8.64 -21.98
C VAL A 534 3.34 -8.71 -23.08
N CYS A 535 4.31 -9.58 -22.91
CA CYS A 535 5.48 -9.66 -23.77
C CYS A 535 5.54 -11.03 -24.50
N ARG A 536 5.95 -11.02 -25.76
CA ARG A 536 6.22 -12.24 -26.53
C ARG A 536 7.60 -12.17 -27.15
N LYS A 537 8.21 -13.32 -27.40
CA LYS A 537 9.45 -13.36 -28.20
C LYS A 537 9.22 -12.71 -29.55
N ARG A 538 10.06 -11.74 -29.90
CA ARG A 538 9.99 -11.11 -31.22
C ARG A 538 10.52 -12.08 -32.26
N PRO A 539 9.85 -12.23 -33.43
CA PRO A 539 10.34 -13.06 -34.50
C PRO A 539 11.76 -12.65 -34.94
N ALA A 540 12.62 -13.62 -35.25
CA ALA A 540 14.01 -13.35 -35.65
C ALA A 540 14.11 -12.57 -36.97
N ASP A 541 13.11 -12.71 -37.84
CA ASP A 541 12.95 -12.04 -39.12
C ASP A 541 12.14 -10.73 -39.04
N ALA A 542 11.92 -10.19 -37.84
CA ALA A 542 11.16 -8.95 -37.65
C ALA A 542 11.70 -7.83 -38.53
N PRO A 543 10.85 -7.11 -39.28
CA PRO A 543 11.27 -6.05 -40.22
C PRO A 543 11.86 -4.85 -39.50
N MET A 544 12.64 -4.06 -40.24
CA MET A 544 12.99 -2.68 -39.84
C MET A 544 11.96 -1.72 -40.40
N CYS A 545 11.79 -0.54 -39.77
CA CYS A 545 11.00 0.56 -40.35
C CYS A 545 11.68 1.90 -40.13
N THR A 546 11.21 2.90 -40.90
CA THR A 546 11.64 4.28 -40.72
C THR A 546 10.82 4.96 -39.62
N ARG A 547 11.34 6.05 -39.06
CA ARG A 547 10.60 6.93 -38.15
C ARG A 547 9.24 7.35 -38.72
N ARG A 548 9.17 7.67 -40.01
CA ARG A 548 7.92 8.08 -40.67
C ARG A 548 6.89 6.94 -40.67
N ASP A 549 7.29 5.73 -41.01
CA ASP A 549 6.41 4.56 -41.06
C ASP A 549 5.95 4.17 -39.66
N PHE A 550 6.83 4.30 -38.66
CA PHE A 550 6.49 4.10 -37.27
C PHE A 550 5.39 5.08 -36.84
N ILE A 551 5.54 6.39 -37.08
CA ILE A 551 4.54 7.41 -36.72
C ILE A 551 3.21 7.17 -37.44
N ASN A 552 3.23 6.84 -38.73
CA ASN A 552 2.02 6.56 -39.50
C ASN A 552 1.27 5.32 -38.95
N THR A 553 2.00 4.28 -38.59
CA THR A 553 1.44 3.08 -38.00
C THR A 553 0.88 3.37 -36.60
N LEU A 554 1.61 4.13 -35.80
CA LEU A 554 1.19 4.56 -34.46
C LEU A 554 -0.12 5.34 -34.51
N LYS A 555 -0.26 6.34 -35.39
CA LYS A 555 -1.49 7.12 -35.57
C LYS A 555 -2.70 6.25 -35.90
N ARG A 556 -2.52 5.24 -36.75
CA ARG A 556 -3.60 4.33 -37.16
C ARG A 556 -4.03 3.41 -36.01
N GLU A 557 -3.11 2.91 -35.16
CA GLU A 557 -3.37 1.87 -34.20
C GLU A 557 -3.59 2.39 -32.77
N LEU A 558 -3.00 3.53 -32.41
CA LEU A 558 -3.11 4.09 -31.06
C LEU A 558 -4.51 4.62 -30.77
N LYS A 559 -5.14 5.33 -31.72
CA LYS A 559 -6.47 5.93 -31.52
C LYS A 559 -7.56 4.90 -31.14
N PRO A 560 -7.73 3.77 -31.89
CA PRO A 560 -8.68 2.74 -31.48
C PRO A 560 -8.35 2.06 -30.14
N ALA A 561 -7.08 1.93 -29.82
CA ALA A 561 -6.65 1.35 -28.54
C ALA A 561 -6.98 2.27 -27.35
N LEU A 562 -6.78 3.57 -27.49
CA LEU A 562 -7.14 4.57 -26.48
C LEU A 562 -8.64 4.61 -26.23
N GLN A 563 -9.44 4.56 -27.32
CA GLN A 563 -10.90 4.50 -27.20
C GLN A 563 -11.32 3.27 -26.38
N LYS A 564 -10.78 2.09 -26.66
CA LYS A 564 -11.06 0.88 -25.89
C LYS A 564 -10.67 1.01 -24.42
N LEU A 565 -9.55 1.67 -24.10
CA LEU A 565 -9.13 1.91 -22.71
C LEU A 565 -10.13 2.83 -21.98
N GLN A 566 -10.62 3.88 -22.64
CA GLN A 566 -11.65 4.77 -22.08
C GLN A 566 -12.99 4.05 -21.92
N ASP A 567 -13.40 3.26 -22.88
CA ASP A 567 -14.63 2.46 -22.84
C ASP A 567 -14.58 1.42 -21.71
N SER A 568 -13.37 0.92 -21.38
CA SER A 568 -13.12 0.00 -20.26
C SER A 568 -13.04 0.68 -18.89
N ASN A 569 -13.36 1.99 -18.81
CA ASN A 569 -13.36 2.78 -17.56
C ASN A 569 -12.01 2.77 -16.81
N ILE A 570 -10.90 2.79 -17.53
CA ILE A 570 -9.58 2.96 -16.93
C ILE A 570 -9.52 4.31 -16.22
N ALA A 571 -9.00 4.33 -14.99
CA ALA A 571 -8.84 5.59 -14.26
C ALA A 571 -7.97 6.58 -15.08
N PRO A 572 -8.36 7.85 -15.17
CA PRO A 572 -7.61 8.85 -15.96
C PRO A 572 -6.14 8.95 -15.56
N VAL A 573 -5.84 8.84 -14.27
CA VAL A 573 -4.47 8.83 -13.75
C VAL A 573 -3.64 7.66 -14.31
N ASP A 574 -4.30 6.54 -14.66
CA ASP A 574 -3.65 5.34 -15.19
C ASP A 574 -3.67 5.31 -16.74
N LEU A 575 -4.46 6.17 -17.39
CA LEU A 575 -4.66 6.14 -18.85
C LEU A 575 -3.37 6.42 -19.63
N ALA A 576 -2.58 7.41 -19.22
CA ALA A 576 -1.31 7.75 -19.85
C ALA A 576 -0.33 6.58 -19.81
N GLN A 577 -0.23 5.90 -18.67
CA GLN A 577 0.61 4.70 -18.52
C GLN A 577 0.06 3.50 -19.30
N SER A 578 -1.25 3.32 -19.32
CA SER A 578 -1.90 2.26 -20.10
C SER A 578 -1.71 2.46 -21.61
N ALA A 579 -1.66 3.70 -22.06
CA ALA A 579 -1.40 4.07 -23.47
C ALA A 579 0.01 3.72 -23.94
N ILE A 580 0.99 3.64 -23.04
CA ILE A 580 2.36 3.23 -23.36
C ILE A 580 2.37 1.84 -24.03
N GLY A 581 1.51 0.93 -23.57
CA GLY A 581 1.46 -0.43 -24.09
C GLY A 581 1.13 -0.53 -25.57
N PRO A 582 -0.01 -0.02 -26.04
CA PRO A 582 -0.32 0.03 -27.47
C PRO A 582 0.74 0.73 -28.30
N GLY A 583 1.27 1.87 -27.83
CA GLY A 583 2.34 2.60 -28.50
C GLY A 583 3.64 1.82 -28.60
N MET A 584 4.11 1.24 -27.49
CA MET A 584 5.30 0.40 -27.46
C MET A 584 5.09 -0.92 -28.20
N GLY A 585 3.86 -1.41 -28.31
CA GLY A 585 3.49 -2.55 -29.14
C GLY A 585 3.80 -2.31 -30.61
N VAL A 586 3.53 -1.10 -31.11
CA VAL A 586 3.93 -0.70 -32.47
C VAL A 586 5.44 -0.61 -32.60
N TYR A 587 6.15 0.02 -31.63
CA TYR A 587 7.60 0.18 -31.67
C TYR A 587 8.34 -1.14 -31.58
N SER A 588 7.99 -2.02 -30.63
CA SER A 588 8.74 -3.22 -30.29
C SER A 588 8.56 -4.40 -31.27
N ARG A 589 7.57 -4.32 -32.17
CA ARG A 589 7.39 -5.36 -33.22
C ARG A 589 8.47 -5.32 -34.30
N TYR A 590 9.11 -4.18 -34.47
CA TYR A 590 10.22 -4.01 -35.42
C TYR A 590 11.54 -4.42 -34.77
N SER A 591 12.46 -4.95 -35.57
CA SER A 591 13.83 -5.23 -35.13
C SER A 591 14.59 -3.94 -34.81
N LYS A 592 14.36 -2.88 -35.61
CA LYS A 592 14.87 -1.52 -35.42
C LYS A 592 13.91 -0.51 -36.05
N VAL A 593 13.71 0.62 -35.38
CA VAL A 593 13.13 1.82 -35.98
C VAL A 593 14.28 2.79 -36.26
N LEU A 594 14.42 3.27 -37.48
CA LEU A 594 15.53 4.14 -37.89
C LEU A 594 15.14 5.60 -37.88
N GLU A 595 15.96 6.43 -37.24
CA GLU A 595 15.87 7.90 -37.32
C GLU A 595 16.29 8.41 -38.72
N ALA A 596 16.13 9.71 -38.95
CA ALA A 596 16.42 10.31 -40.27
C ALA A 596 17.92 10.23 -40.69
N ASP A 597 18.81 10.11 -39.72
CA ASP A 597 20.24 9.89 -39.88
C ASP A 597 20.65 8.43 -40.05
N GLY A 598 19.68 7.49 -39.98
CA GLY A 598 19.90 6.06 -40.06
C GLY A 598 20.31 5.41 -38.73
N ALA A 599 20.40 6.17 -37.63
CA ALA A 599 20.64 5.64 -36.29
C ALA A 599 19.38 4.91 -35.72
N PRO A 600 19.53 3.88 -34.91
CA PRO A 600 18.38 3.27 -34.21
C PRO A 600 17.72 4.27 -33.26
N MET A 601 16.39 4.43 -33.37
CA MET A 601 15.58 5.22 -32.46
C MET A 601 15.67 4.67 -31.03
N SER A 602 15.87 5.53 -30.05
CA SER A 602 15.87 5.15 -28.64
C SER A 602 14.44 4.90 -28.12
N VAL A 603 14.32 4.10 -27.04
CA VAL A 603 13.02 3.92 -26.33
C VAL A 603 12.50 5.27 -25.82
N ARG A 604 13.37 6.17 -25.38
CA ARG A 604 13.01 7.54 -24.97
C ARG A 604 12.35 8.32 -26.10
N SER A 605 12.96 8.32 -27.29
CA SER A 605 12.39 8.99 -28.47
C SER A 605 11.02 8.41 -28.85
N ALA A 606 10.90 7.07 -28.80
CA ALA A 606 9.63 6.40 -29.06
C ALA A 606 8.54 6.81 -28.03
N LEU A 607 8.86 6.85 -26.74
CA LEU A 607 7.92 7.29 -25.68
C LEU A 607 7.51 8.75 -25.87
N GLN A 608 8.43 9.64 -26.26
CA GLN A 608 8.11 11.04 -26.56
C GLN A 608 7.12 11.16 -27.72
N ILE A 609 7.31 10.39 -28.80
CA ILE A 609 6.39 10.36 -29.93
C ILE A 609 5.02 9.82 -29.52
N ILE A 610 4.97 8.73 -28.73
CA ILE A 610 3.73 8.16 -28.21
C ILE A 610 2.96 9.19 -27.37
N ASN A 611 3.65 9.92 -26.49
CA ASN A 611 3.04 10.97 -25.68
C ASN A 611 2.52 12.14 -26.54
N GLN A 612 3.24 12.53 -27.60
CA GLN A 612 2.77 13.53 -28.55
C GLN A 612 1.50 13.10 -29.28
N GLU A 613 1.42 11.84 -29.71
CA GLU A 613 0.23 11.30 -30.38
C GLU A 613 -0.96 11.15 -29.41
N LEU A 614 -0.69 10.83 -28.13
CA LEU A 614 -1.69 10.85 -27.08
C LEU A 614 -2.28 12.25 -26.87
N ASP A 615 -1.44 13.28 -26.89
CA ASP A 615 -1.87 14.68 -26.80
C ASP A 615 -2.73 15.10 -27.99
N LEU A 616 -2.35 14.68 -29.18
CA LEU A 616 -3.13 14.93 -30.40
C LEU A 616 -4.51 14.24 -30.31
N TYR A 617 -4.58 13.03 -29.81
CA TYR A 617 -5.84 12.31 -29.61
C TYR A 617 -6.82 13.08 -28.71
N PHE A 618 -6.35 13.57 -27.57
CA PHE A 618 -7.19 14.36 -26.67
C PHE A 618 -7.60 15.71 -27.30
N ASN A 619 -6.75 16.34 -28.09
CA ASN A 619 -7.08 17.57 -28.80
C ASN A 619 -8.12 17.35 -29.91
N GLU A 620 -8.11 16.20 -30.60
CA GLU A 620 -9.11 15.85 -31.61
C GLU A 620 -10.50 15.64 -31.00
N GLN A 621 -10.61 15.08 -29.78
CA GLN A 621 -11.88 14.93 -29.08
C GLN A 621 -12.59 16.27 -28.82
N ASP A 622 -11.88 17.37 -28.70
CA ASP A 622 -12.44 18.73 -28.59
C ASP A 622 -13.32 19.09 -29.79
N GLY A 623 -13.04 18.54 -31.00
CA GLY A 623 -13.81 18.75 -32.21
C GLY A 623 -15.23 18.14 -32.20
N GLU A 624 -15.46 17.13 -31.38
CA GLU A 624 -16.75 16.43 -31.23
C GLU A 624 -17.70 17.10 -30.22
N LEU A 625 -17.18 18.10 -29.46
CA LEU A 625 -17.97 18.84 -28.48
C LEU A 625 -18.86 19.89 -29.15
N ASP A 626 -19.96 20.24 -28.48
CA ASP A 626 -20.77 21.41 -28.85
C ASP A 626 -19.96 22.72 -28.73
N LYS A 627 -20.46 23.78 -29.34
CA LYS A 627 -19.76 25.09 -29.43
C LYS A 627 -19.47 25.67 -28.04
N GLU A 628 -20.44 25.56 -27.17
CA GLU A 628 -20.42 26.07 -25.80
C GLU A 628 -19.35 25.33 -25.00
N SER A 629 -19.35 24.00 -25.04
CA SER A 629 -18.38 23.16 -24.36
C SER A 629 -16.94 23.40 -24.90
N ARG A 630 -16.75 23.61 -26.22
CA ARG A 630 -15.44 23.96 -26.79
C ARG A 630 -14.91 25.30 -26.28
N PHE A 631 -15.78 26.29 -26.13
CA PHE A 631 -15.41 27.55 -25.48
C PHE A 631 -14.96 27.33 -24.04
N CYS A 632 -15.74 26.59 -23.27
CA CYS A 632 -15.45 26.34 -21.84
C CYS A 632 -14.13 25.59 -21.65
N VAL A 633 -13.84 24.58 -22.46
CA VAL A 633 -12.56 23.84 -22.42
C VAL A 633 -11.37 24.76 -22.71
N GLU A 634 -11.50 25.61 -23.71
CA GLU A 634 -10.45 26.56 -24.07
C GLU A 634 -10.20 27.58 -22.95
N LEU A 635 -11.29 28.16 -22.38
CA LEU A 635 -11.20 29.11 -21.30
C LEU A 635 -10.63 28.45 -20.05
N TYR A 636 -11.11 27.23 -19.69
CA TYR A 636 -10.59 26.44 -18.59
C TYR A 636 -9.08 26.15 -18.74
N THR A 637 -8.64 25.83 -19.95
CA THR A 637 -7.22 25.58 -20.25
C THR A 637 -6.34 26.81 -19.97
N GLN A 638 -6.87 28.03 -20.22
CA GLN A 638 -6.15 29.28 -20.01
C GLN A 638 -6.10 29.69 -18.54
N CYS A 639 -7.23 29.65 -17.83
CA CYS A 639 -7.37 30.26 -16.50
C CYS A 639 -8.13 29.45 -15.46
N ALA A 640 -8.54 28.21 -15.73
CA ALA A 640 -9.44 27.44 -14.88
C ALA A 640 -10.74 28.22 -14.59
N PHE A 641 -11.01 28.51 -13.33
CA PHE A 641 -12.17 29.28 -12.86
C PHE A 641 -11.80 30.73 -12.49
N ASN A 642 -10.59 31.20 -12.82
CA ASN A 642 -10.16 32.56 -12.49
C ASN A 642 -10.72 33.59 -13.48
N ASP A 643 -10.75 34.84 -13.04
CA ASP A 643 -11.23 35.98 -13.80
C ASP A 643 -10.38 36.30 -15.03
N ILE A 644 -11.02 36.61 -16.17
CA ILE A 644 -10.43 37.23 -17.35
C ILE A 644 -11.22 38.46 -17.78
N LYS A 645 -10.66 39.26 -18.65
CA LYS A 645 -11.34 40.44 -19.18
C LYS A 645 -12.42 40.05 -20.20
N PHE A 646 -13.56 40.76 -20.17
CA PHE A 646 -14.67 40.52 -21.11
C PHE A 646 -14.24 40.51 -22.57
N GLY A 647 -13.36 41.42 -23.00
CA GLY A 647 -12.90 41.50 -24.39
C GLY A 647 -12.13 40.24 -24.81
N GLU A 648 -11.38 39.61 -23.93
CA GLU A 648 -10.65 38.36 -24.21
C GLU A 648 -11.64 37.17 -24.31
N ALA A 649 -12.59 37.09 -23.42
CA ALA A 649 -13.65 36.10 -23.47
C ALA A 649 -14.56 36.24 -24.70
N ASP A 650 -14.92 37.47 -25.09
CA ASP A 650 -15.77 37.73 -26.26
C ASP A 650 -15.08 37.35 -27.56
N VAL A 651 -13.77 37.65 -27.72
CA VAL A 651 -12.99 37.22 -28.87
C VAL A 651 -12.96 35.70 -28.98
N LEU A 652 -12.75 35.00 -27.87
CA LEU A 652 -12.74 33.54 -27.79
C LEU A 652 -14.12 32.96 -28.14
N ALA A 653 -15.20 33.52 -27.59
CA ALA A 653 -16.59 33.09 -27.81
C ALA A 653 -16.95 33.21 -29.32
N ARG A 654 -16.64 34.34 -29.96
CA ARG A 654 -16.84 34.52 -31.40
C ARG A 654 -16.05 33.52 -32.23
N ALA A 655 -14.79 33.22 -31.85
CA ALA A 655 -13.97 32.24 -32.54
C ALA A 655 -14.54 30.81 -32.46
N LYS A 656 -15.36 30.50 -31.44
CA LYS A 656 -16.08 29.23 -31.29
C LYS A 656 -17.54 29.27 -31.77
N ASN A 657 -17.98 30.33 -32.41
CA ASN A 657 -19.36 30.56 -32.88
C ASN A 657 -20.41 30.52 -31.76
N THR A 658 -20.10 31.08 -30.59
CA THR A 658 -20.99 31.30 -29.45
C THR A 658 -20.89 32.73 -28.94
N SER A 659 -21.55 33.10 -27.85
CA SER A 659 -21.45 34.41 -27.23
C SER A 659 -21.41 34.32 -25.72
N VAL A 660 -20.75 35.29 -25.07
CA VAL A 660 -20.66 35.41 -23.62
C VAL A 660 -22.06 35.52 -22.99
N ASP A 661 -22.98 36.27 -23.65
CA ASP A 661 -24.37 36.44 -23.13
C ASP A 661 -25.17 35.11 -23.13
N LYS A 662 -24.99 34.28 -24.17
CA LYS A 662 -25.61 32.97 -24.23
C LYS A 662 -25.10 32.07 -23.12
N LEU A 663 -23.80 31.95 -22.94
CA LEU A 663 -23.15 31.15 -21.92
C LEU A 663 -23.52 31.60 -20.50
N ARG A 664 -23.71 32.89 -20.28
CA ARG A 664 -24.25 33.44 -19.05
C ARG A 664 -25.70 33.02 -18.83
N ALA A 665 -26.54 33.10 -19.87
CA ALA A 665 -27.96 32.67 -19.80
C ALA A 665 -28.10 31.17 -19.55
N ASP A 666 -27.18 30.34 -20.08
CA ASP A 666 -27.11 28.90 -19.87
C ASP A 666 -26.59 28.53 -18.46
N GLY A 667 -26.11 29.49 -17.66
CA GLY A 667 -25.59 29.27 -16.31
C GLY A 667 -24.21 28.57 -16.29
N VAL A 668 -23.37 28.88 -17.29
CA VAL A 668 -22.04 28.30 -17.47
C VAL A 668 -20.94 29.25 -17.00
N LEU A 669 -21.15 30.56 -17.16
CA LEU A 669 -20.19 31.59 -16.77
C LEU A 669 -20.84 32.79 -16.06
N TYR A 670 -20.00 33.47 -15.29
CA TYR A 670 -20.28 34.80 -14.76
C TYR A 670 -19.76 35.87 -15.68
N SER A 671 -20.52 36.94 -15.89
CA SER A 671 -20.10 38.10 -16.68
C SER A 671 -20.73 39.39 -16.15
N GLU A 672 -19.95 40.18 -15.42
CA GLU A 672 -20.35 41.52 -14.95
C GLU A 672 -19.14 42.44 -14.79
N LYS A 673 -19.33 43.73 -14.90
CA LYS A 673 -18.30 44.79 -14.68
C LYS A 673 -17.02 44.61 -15.48
N GLY A 674 -17.13 44.03 -16.69
CA GLY A 674 -15.98 43.80 -17.57
C GLY A 674 -15.11 42.57 -17.24
N VAL A 675 -15.57 41.72 -16.33
CA VAL A 675 -14.91 40.48 -15.90
C VAL A 675 -15.76 39.27 -16.28
N VAL A 676 -15.10 38.20 -16.72
CA VAL A 676 -15.74 36.90 -17.06
C VAL A 676 -14.94 35.77 -16.42
N HIS A 677 -15.62 34.77 -15.82
CA HIS A 677 -15.05 33.50 -15.41
C HIS A 677 -16.07 32.37 -15.56
N LEU A 678 -15.57 31.13 -15.69
CA LEU A 678 -16.42 29.95 -15.63
C LEU A 678 -16.96 29.79 -14.21
N LEU A 679 -18.25 29.47 -14.09
CA LEU A 679 -18.83 29.17 -12.77
C LEU A 679 -18.17 27.92 -12.18
N THR A 680 -17.79 28.01 -10.92
CA THR A 680 -17.30 26.86 -10.15
C THR A 680 -18.39 25.82 -9.97
N ARG A 681 -18.03 24.61 -9.61
CA ARG A 681 -19.00 23.53 -9.33
C ARG A 681 -20.03 23.89 -8.24
N GLU A 682 -19.67 24.75 -7.30
CA GLU A 682 -20.58 25.23 -6.24
C GLU A 682 -21.59 26.25 -6.75
N GLU A 683 -21.25 27.01 -7.79
CA GLU A 683 -22.05 28.09 -8.36
C GLU A 683 -22.98 27.66 -9.48
N ILE A 684 -22.69 26.55 -10.19
CA ILE A 684 -23.49 26.09 -11.32
C ILE A 684 -24.90 25.67 -10.90
N PRO A 685 -25.94 25.88 -11.77
CA PRO A 685 -27.30 25.38 -11.52
C PRO A 685 -27.33 23.85 -11.54
N MET A 686 -28.05 23.24 -10.60
CA MET A 686 -28.26 21.79 -10.55
C MET A 686 -29.52 21.33 -11.28
N GLU A 687 -30.29 22.27 -11.86
CA GLU A 687 -31.41 21.92 -12.73
C GLU A 687 -30.91 21.24 -14.01
N ILE A 688 -31.38 20.02 -14.22
CA ILE A 688 -30.97 19.19 -15.38
C ILE A 688 -31.69 19.73 -16.62
N SER A 689 -30.90 20.15 -17.61
CA SER A 689 -31.41 20.60 -18.92
C SER A 689 -30.60 19.94 -20.03
N LYS A 690 -31.31 19.24 -20.93
CA LYS A 690 -30.69 18.49 -22.04
C LYS A 690 -30.06 19.39 -23.10
N ASP A 691 -30.40 20.68 -23.13
CA ASP A 691 -29.99 21.64 -24.17
C ASP A 691 -28.79 22.54 -23.79
N LYS A 692 -28.24 22.42 -22.57
CA LYS A 692 -27.23 23.34 -22.03
C LYS A 692 -25.78 22.93 -22.24
N GLY A 693 -25.49 21.91 -23.04
CA GLY A 693 -24.16 21.50 -23.43
C GLY A 693 -23.45 20.51 -22.49
N ILE A 694 -22.45 19.83 -23.04
CA ILE A 694 -21.74 18.73 -22.35
C ILE A 694 -20.87 19.25 -21.19
N TRP A 695 -20.36 20.49 -21.28
CA TRP A 695 -19.59 21.10 -20.19
C TRP A 695 -20.37 21.16 -18.90
N LEU A 696 -21.59 21.72 -18.94
CA LEU A 696 -22.43 21.87 -17.75
C LEU A 696 -22.78 20.50 -17.16
N LEU A 697 -23.17 19.56 -18.00
CA LEU A 697 -23.46 18.19 -17.55
C LEU A 697 -22.25 17.55 -16.87
N THR A 698 -21.03 17.73 -17.40
CA THR A 698 -19.81 17.21 -16.78
C THR A 698 -19.57 17.79 -15.40
N GLN A 699 -19.74 19.11 -15.26
CA GLN A 699 -19.57 19.78 -13.96
C GLN A 699 -20.67 19.38 -12.96
N GLN A 700 -21.92 19.22 -13.41
CA GLN A 700 -23.04 18.75 -12.57
C GLN A 700 -22.81 17.32 -12.06
N LEU A 701 -22.38 16.41 -12.94
CA LEU A 701 -22.03 15.02 -12.57
C LEU A 701 -20.87 14.98 -11.58
N THR A 702 -19.84 15.80 -11.81
CA THR A 702 -18.68 15.88 -10.92
C THR A 702 -19.08 16.41 -9.55
N ARG A 703 -19.88 17.49 -9.49
CA ARG A 703 -20.41 18.04 -8.24
C ARG A 703 -21.28 17.02 -7.48
N ALA A 704 -22.20 16.36 -8.18
CA ALA A 704 -23.06 15.36 -7.58
C ALA A 704 -22.26 14.19 -7.01
N MET A 705 -21.15 13.81 -7.67
CA MET A 705 -20.23 12.79 -7.17
C MET A 705 -19.48 13.25 -5.92
N GLU A 706 -19.08 14.54 -5.83
CA GLU A 706 -18.42 15.13 -4.66
C GLU A 706 -19.35 15.25 -3.44
N THR A 707 -20.62 15.60 -3.66
CA THR A 707 -21.60 15.89 -2.57
C THR A 707 -22.36 14.65 -2.11
N ASP A 708 -22.90 13.87 -3.04
CA ASP A 708 -23.84 12.77 -2.80
C ASP A 708 -23.31 11.41 -3.27
N GLY A 709 -22.07 11.37 -3.75
CA GLY A 709 -21.42 10.15 -4.23
C GLY A 709 -22.10 9.51 -5.45
N VAL A 710 -21.97 8.20 -5.58
CA VAL A 710 -22.55 7.41 -6.70
C VAL A 710 -24.03 7.65 -6.87
N MET A 711 -24.80 7.78 -5.78
CA MET A 711 -26.25 7.98 -5.84
C MET A 711 -26.62 9.33 -6.45
N GLY A 712 -25.86 10.39 -6.14
CA GLY A 712 -26.07 11.74 -6.71
C GLY A 712 -25.86 11.75 -8.21
N ALA A 713 -24.74 11.23 -8.68
CA ALA A 713 -24.42 11.15 -10.10
C ALA A 713 -25.41 10.23 -10.88
N ALA A 714 -25.82 9.11 -10.27
CA ALA A 714 -26.79 8.18 -10.89
C ALA A 714 -28.17 8.80 -11.10
N LYS A 715 -28.62 9.68 -10.19
CA LYS A 715 -29.87 10.43 -10.36
C LYS A 715 -29.84 11.37 -11.56
N ILE A 716 -28.67 11.93 -11.89
CA ILE A 716 -28.51 12.76 -13.09
C ILE A 716 -28.50 11.87 -14.34
N VAL A 717 -27.71 10.81 -14.35
CA VAL A 717 -27.55 9.92 -15.51
C VAL A 717 -28.86 9.30 -15.95
N LYS A 718 -29.75 8.89 -15.02
CA LYS A 718 -31.05 8.28 -15.34
C LYS A 718 -31.99 9.19 -16.14
N GLU A 719 -31.81 10.52 -16.07
CA GLU A 719 -32.64 11.49 -16.81
C GLU A 719 -32.29 11.54 -18.32
N PHE A 720 -31.18 10.92 -18.72
CA PHE A 720 -30.70 10.89 -20.11
C PHE A 720 -30.88 9.50 -20.72
N PHE A 721 -31.60 9.44 -21.86
CA PHE A 721 -31.76 8.20 -22.64
C PHE A 721 -30.83 8.15 -23.87
N THR A 722 -29.84 8.99 -23.91
CA THR A 722 -28.97 9.31 -25.05
C THR A 722 -27.49 9.22 -24.65
N SER A 723 -26.59 9.55 -25.54
CA SER A 723 -25.13 9.41 -25.34
C SER A 723 -24.47 10.57 -24.58
N GLU A 724 -25.22 11.59 -24.12
CA GLU A 724 -24.66 12.76 -23.44
C GLU A 724 -23.88 12.40 -22.17
N PRO A 725 -24.34 11.49 -21.29
CA PRO A 725 -23.55 11.10 -20.13
C PRO A 725 -22.18 10.49 -20.49
N GLU A 726 -22.11 9.69 -21.55
CA GLU A 726 -20.83 9.15 -22.04
C GLU A 726 -19.91 10.24 -22.64
N ARG A 727 -20.48 11.22 -23.33
CA ARG A 727 -19.75 12.39 -23.81
C ARG A 727 -19.26 13.27 -22.65
N ALA A 728 -20.06 13.43 -21.59
CA ALA A 728 -19.63 14.12 -20.38
C ALA A 728 -18.49 13.40 -19.66
N LYS A 729 -18.55 12.06 -19.59
CA LYS A 729 -17.44 11.23 -19.11
C LYS A 729 -16.17 11.42 -19.96
N ALA A 730 -16.29 11.42 -21.29
CA ALA A 730 -15.15 11.66 -22.18
C ALA A 730 -14.53 13.04 -21.93
N LEU A 731 -15.39 14.07 -21.74
CA LEU A 731 -14.92 15.40 -21.36
C LEU A 731 -14.22 15.40 -19.99
N ALA A 732 -14.72 14.66 -19.01
CA ALA A 732 -14.05 14.55 -17.69
C ALA A 732 -12.62 13.97 -17.81
N TYR A 733 -12.37 13.00 -18.69
CA TYR A 733 -11.01 12.52 -19.00
C TYR A 733 -10.11 13.64 -19.51
N ARG A 734 -10.63 14.48 -20.40
CA ARG A 734 -9.91 15.62 -20.96
C ARG A 734 -9.57 16.64 -19.88
N LEU A 735 -10.57 17.00 -19.06
CA LEU A 735 -10.40 17.99 -17.99
C LEU A 735 -9.43 17.49 -16.91
N PHE A 736 -9.46 16.19 -16.59
CA PHE A 736 -8.46 15.58 -15.73
C PHE A 736 -7.04 15.81 -16.28
N THR A 737 -6.80 15.47 -17.54
CA THR A 737 -5.48 15.61 -18.17
C THR A 737 -4.99 17.05 -18.15
N LEU A 738 -5.87 18.03 -18.43
CA LEU A 738 -5.56 19.45 -18.37
C LEU A 738 -5.21 19.90 -16.95
N ALA A 739 -6.03 19.51 -15.95
CA ALA A 739 -5.84 19.87 -14.56
C ALA A 739 -4.54 19.28 -13.99
N GLU A 740 -4.20 18.04 -14.33
CA GLU A 740 -2.97 17.39 -13.89
C GLU A 740 -1.73 18.11 -14.44
N ARG A 741 -1.70 18.44 -15.74
CA ARG A 741 -0.59 19.20 -16.36
C ARG A 741 -0.38 20.60 -15.78
N ARG A 742 -1.47 21.24 -15.33
CA ARG A 742 -1.44 22.57 -14.71
C ARG A 742 -1.17 22.52 -13.19
N GLY A 743 -1.07 21.33 -12.59
CA GLY A 743 -0.90 21.15 -11.14
C GLY A 743 -2.14 21.50 -10.32
N TRP A 744 -3.35 21.50 -10.92
CA TRP A 744 -4.62 21.73 -10.24
C TRP A 744 -5.13 20.44 -9.60
N ALA A 745 -4.45 20.01 -8.53
CA ALA A 745 -4.63 18.69 -7.93
C ALA A 745 -6.07 18.40 -7.48
N ALA A 746 -6.79 19.39 -6.93
CA ALA A 746 -8.18 19.23 -6.48
C ALA A 746 -9.12 18.98 -7.67
N GLU A 747 -8.94 19.72 -8.78
CA GLU A 747 -9.72 19.56 -9.99
C GLU A 747 -9.49 18.18 -10.62
N ALA A 748 -8.23 17.79 -10.76
CA ALA A 748 -7.87 16.49 -11.29
C ALA A 748 -8.46 15.36 -10.42
N TYR A 749 -8.43 15.49 -9.08
CA TYR A 749 -9.04 14.51 -8.18
C TYR A 749 -10.56 14.38 -8.38
N ALA A 750 -11.27 15.47 -8.55
CA ALA A 750 -12.71 15.48 -8.73
C ALA A 750 -13.13 14.73 -10.01
N TYR A 751 -12.50 15.02 -11.16
CA TYR A 751 -12.77 14.32 -12.41
C TYR A 751 -12.38 12.85 -12.36
N ASN A 752 -11.23 12.53 -11.76
CA ASN A 752 -10.81 11.14 -11.58
C ASN A 752 -11.83 10.34 -10.75
N SER A 753 -12.37 10.93 -9.69
CA SER A 753 -13.35 10.29 -8.82
C SER A 753 -14.64 9.94 -9.56
N LEU A 754 -15.15 10.84 -10.40
CA LEU A 754 -16.32 10.60 -11.23
C LEU A 754 -16.09 9.41 -12.19
N ILE A 755 -14.95 9.38 -12.88
CA ILE A 755 -14.66 8.37 -13.90
C ILE A 755 -14.44 6.99 -13.26
N VAL A 756 -13.71 6.92 -12.15
CA VAL A 756 -13.47 5.66 -11.42
C VAL A 756 -14.79 5.04 -10.91
N ALA A 757 -15.72 5.88 -10.48
CA ALA A 757 -17.03 5.43 -10.00
C ALA A 757 -18.05 5.19 -11.14
N TRP A 758 -17.72 5.45 -12.39
CA TRP A 758 -18.66 5.44 -13.51
C TRP A 758 -19.43 4.12 -13.67
N PRO A 759 -18.82 2.92 -13.58
CA PRO A 759 -19.56 1.65 -13.64
C PRO A 759 -20.64 1.54 -12.57
N ASP A 760 -20.34 1.98 -11.34
CA ASP A 760 -21.29 1.96 -10.23
C ASP A 760 -22.41 2.98 -10.45
N VAL A 761 -22.09 4.16 -11.02
CA VAL A 761 -23.06 5.19 -11.39
C VAL A 761 -24.03 4.67 -12.44
N GLN A 762 -23.53 4.02 -13.50
CA GLN A 762 -24.39 3.42 -14.55
C GLN A 762 -25.27 2.31 -14.00
N SER A 763 -24.72 1.38 -13.22
CA SER A 763 -25.48 0.31 -12.58
C SER A 763 -26.62 0.87 -11.72
N LYS A 764 -26.31 1.89 -10.92
CA LYS A 764 -27.28 2.52 -10.03
C LYS A 764 -28.34 3.34 -10.79
N ALA A 765 -27.97 4.00 -11.86
CA ALA A 765 -28.91 4.69 -12.74
C ALA A 765 -29.90 3.72 -13.39
N ALA A 766 -29.42 2.57 -13.86
CA ALA A 766 -30.27 1.50 -14.40
C ALA A 766 -31.25 0.94 -13.36
N GLU A 767 -30.81 0.71 -12.12
CA GLU A 767 -31.69 0.31 -11.01
C GLU A 767 -32.78 1.34 -10.73
N LEU A 768 -32.43 2.63 -10.70
CA LEU A 768 -33.39 3.72 -10.47
C LEU A 768 -34.42 3.85 -11.61
N SER A 769 -34.01 3.61 -12.85
CA SER A 769 -34.91 3.62 -14.01
C SER A 769 -35.86 2.41 -14.00
N ALA A 770 -35.39 1.22 -13.64
CA ALA A 770 -36.19 0.03 -13.51
C ALA A 770 -37.23 0.11 -12.37
N ALA A 771 -36.85 0.72 -11.25
CA ALA A 771 -37.75 0.95 -10.13
C ALA A 771 -38.92 1.91 -10.50
N TRP A 772 -38.68 2.88 -11.37
CA TRP A 772 -39.69 3.85 -11.83
C TRP A 772 -40.68 3.21 -12.81
N SER A 773 -40.20 2.41 -13.76
CA SER A 773 -41.06 1.68 -14.67
C SER A 773 -41.99 0.68 -13.97
N ASN A 774 -41.54 0.06 -12.90
CA ASN A 774 -42.37 -0.79 -12.04
C ASN A 774 -43.40 -0.01 -11.23
N ALA A 775 -43.06 1.19 -10.75
CA ALA A 775 -44.02 2.06 -10.03
C ALA A 775 -45.12 2.61 -10.95
N GLU A 776 -44.81 3.05 -12.18
CA GLU A 776 -45.82 3.44 -13.19
C GLU A 776 -46.71 2.28 -13.59
N GLN A 777 -46.21 1.07 -13.75
CA GLN A 777 -47.05 -0.12 -14.01
C GLN A 777 -48.01 -0.39 -12.85
N ILE A 778 -47.61 -0.21 -11.62
CA ILE A 778 -48.47 -0.40 -10.44
C ILE A 778 -49.55 0.71 -10.37
N GLU A 779 -49.26 1.96 -10.69
CA GLU A 779 -50.26 3.04 -10.74
C GLU A 779 -51.29 2.83 -11.86
N ILE A 780 -50.89 2.35 -13.04
CA ILE A 780 -51.81 2.01 -14.13
C ILE A 780 -52.75 0.85 -13.74
N TRP A 781 -52.28 -0.09 -12.93
CA TRP A 781 -53.11 -1.20 -12.43
C TRP A 781 -54.03 -0.80 -11.26
N THR A 782 -53.71 0.22 -10.49
CA THR A 782 -54.51 0.71 -9.36
C THR A 782 -55.51 1.79 -9.75
N SER A 783 -55.37 2.44 -10.92
CA SER A 783 -56.30 3.46 -11.42
C SER A 783 -57.39 2.92 -12.35
N GLY A 784 -57.38 1.63 -12.67
CA GLY A 784 -58.46 0.98 -13.42
C GLY A 784 -59.64 0.60 -12.54
N GLU A 785 -60.56 1.56 -12.27
CA GLU A 785 -61.90 1.27 -11.75
C GLU A 785 -62.65 0.42 -12.78
N ILE A 786 -62.85 -0.84 -12.45
CA ILE A 786 -63.79 -1.71 -13.17
C ILE A 786 -65.15 -1.33 -12.64
N SER A 787 -65.91 -0.51 -13.42
CA SER A 787 -67.34 -0.36 -13.23
C SER A 787 -68.01 -1.65 -13.69
N CYS A 788 -68.42 -2.52 -12.79
CA CYS A 788 -69.34 -3.60 -13.08
C CYS A 788 -70.72 -2.98 -13.32
N GLY A 789 -71.12 -2.81 -14.61
CA GLY A 789 -72.50 -2.59 -14.99
C GLY A 789 -73.26 -3.94 -14.90
N GLU A 790 -74.40 -3.92 -14.14
CA GLU A 790 -75.35 -4.96 -14.09
C GLU A 790 -76.05 -5.13 -15.49
N VAL A 791 -76.06 -6.35 -15.99
CA VAL A 791 -77.27 -7.02 -16.62
C VAL A 791 -77.12 -8.53 -16.44
#